data_ffad0fd730c12c8ca1598a33a0ec6bea
#
_entry.id   ffad0fd730c12c8ca1598a33a0ec6bea
#
_cell.length_a   1.000
_cell.length_b   1.000
_cell.length_c   1.000
_cell.angle_alpha   90.00
_cell.angle_beta   90.00
_cell.angle_gamma   90.00
#
_symmetry.space_group_name_H-M   'P 1'
#
loop_
_entity.id
_entity.type
_entity.pdbx_description
1 polymer ?
#
loop_
_entity_poly.entity_id
_entity_poly.type
_entity_poly.pdbx_seq_one_letter_code
_entity_poly.pdbx_strand_id
1 'polypeptide(L)'
;MIAACALGGLMASPAFAQEPAPAPTRQELAGKPWMNTHLSAAERTQLVLKEMTQEEKLRLVMGYFGTDLDGKHYKRPKESLHQSAGFVYGVPRLGIPNQWQTDAGVGVASQRGPNVRERTSLPSGMNTAATWNPEVGFAGGAMIGAEARSSGFNEMLAGGVNLVREPRNGRNFEYGGEDPLLAGTIVGAQIKGIQSNHIISTLKHYALNDQETGRNFLNVEVDDAAARMSDLLAFQIANEQGQPGSVMCSYNRVDGIYACENPYLLNEVLKGDWGFKGFVMSDWGATHSTVQAANNGLDQQSGVPFDKSRYFGDALGEAVANGWVPQKRLDDMAGRVLYAMFEHKLIDDPVTGPKNNIDFAAHAKVTQNDAEEGMVLLKNDNALLPIKAGLKKIAIIGSHADVGVLSGGGSSQVYPVGGMAVKGLGPDSFPGPTVYFPSSPLKAIQARAGNAKVTFNDGSDPAAAARLAAASDLVIVFAHQWTAEAFDVPNLSLPDNQDALIAAVAKANPHTAVVLETGGAVLMPWLKDVGAVLEAWYPGTSGGEAIGRVLFGEVNPSGHLPITFPASEQQLPRPVLDGDPKKPELRFDVNYSEGAAVGYKWFDLKGLKPLFPFGYGLSYTSFSHDGLAAHWADGQLTVSFTIKNTGAVAGKDVAQVYVASPKGLWEAPKRLGAFQKLALKPGESRKVSVKVDPRLLAMYQSKDKTWKIASGEYQVTVAKSALDPQASVTVKLPATTVDVNGK
;
A
#
# COMPACT_ATOMS: atom_id res chain seq x y z
N MET A 1 51.98 2.76 -60.71
CA MET A 1 51.91 1.36 -60.35
C MET A 1 51.53 1.29 -58.86
N ILE A 2 50.27 1.12 -58.56
CA ILE A 2 49.75 0.94 -57.19
C ILE A 2 48.99 -0.41 -57.19
N ALA A 3 49.49 -1.36 -56.42
CA ALA A 3 48.93 -2.69 -56.30
C ALA A 3 47.71 -2.66 -55.34
N ALA A 4 46.57 -3.10 -55.80
CA ALA A 4 45.37 -3.28 -54.99
C ALA A 4 45.38 -4.68 -54.41
N CYS A 5 45.49 -4.82 -53.07
CA CYS A 5 45.16 -6.05 -52.35
C CYS A 5 43.68 -6.16 -52.14
N ALA A 6 43.06 -7.15 -52.76
CA ALA A 6 41.68 -7.53 -52.51
C ALA A 6 41.62 -8.40 -51.23
N LEU A 7 41.04 -7.92 -50.16
CA LEU A 7 40.61 -8.71 -49.02
C LEU A 7 39.24 -9.30 -49.30
N GLY A 8 39.17 -10.60 -49.50
CA GLY A 8 37.94 -11.37 -49.57
C GLY A 8 37.33 -11.51 -48.19
N GLY A 9 36.27 -10.75 -47.91
CA GLY A 9 35.44 -10.93 -46.71
C GLY A 9 34.56 -12.18 -46.87
N LEU A 10 34.79 -13.20 -46.05
CA LEU A 10 33.80 -14.25 -45.82
C LEU A 10 32.57 -13.64 -45.14
N MET A 11 31.50 -13.51 -45.88
CA MET A 11 30.21 -13.28 -45.30
C MET A 11 29.75 -14.56 -44.58
N ALA A 12 29.77 -14.57 -43.25
CA ALA A 12 29.11 -15.59 -42.48
C ALA A 12 27.59 -15.42 -42.69
N SER A 13 26.97 -16.42 -43.28
CA SER A 13 25.49 -16.51 -43.37
C SER A 13 24.89 -16.45 -41.97
N PRO A 14 23.80 -15.69 -41.76
CA PRO A 14 23.13 -15.74 -40.47
C PRO A 14 22.63 -17.16 -40.24
N ALA A 15 23.05 -17.76 -39.14
CA ALA A 15 22.48 -19.00 -38.66
C ALA A 15 20.95 -18.79 -38.53
N PHE A 16 20.18 -19.55 -39.27
CA PHE A 16 18.75 -19.62 -39.10
C PHE A 16 18.46 -19.96 -37.65
N ALA A 17 17.90 -19.01 -36.90
CA ALA A 17 17.36 -19.30 -35.59
C ALA A 17 16.29 -20.38 -35.75
N GLN A 18 16.59 -21.58 -35.31
CA GLN A 18 15.62 -22.67 -35.23
C GLN A 18 14.45 -22.15 -34.42
N GLU A 19 13.21 -22.22 -34.96
CA GLU A 19 12.01 -21.96 -34.18
C GLU A 19 12.10 -22.81 -32.90
N PRO A 20 11.82 -22.20 -31.72
CA PRO A 20 11.87 -22.95 -30.48
C PRO A 20 10.90 -24.12 -30.58
N ALA A 21 11.35 -25.31 -30.19
CA ALA A 21 10.47 -26.48 -30.14
C ALA A 21 9.19 -26.17 -29.39
N PRO A 22 8.03 -26.69 -29.81
CA PRO A 22 6.76 -26.46 -29.14
C PRO A 22 6.88 -26.84 -27.67
N ALA A 23 6.28 -26.03 -26.79
CA ALA A 23 6.30 -26.30 -25.35
C ALA A 23 5.71 -27.69 -25.07
N PRO A 24 6.34 -28.52 -24.21
CA PRO A 24 5.83 -29.83 -23.89
C PRO A 24 4.45 -29.73 -23.26
N THR A 25 3.61 -30.70 -23.57
CA THR A 25 2.29 -30.84 -22.95
C THR A 25 2.42 -31.15 -21.45
N ARG A 26 1.38 -30.85 -20.68
CA ARG A 26 1.32 -31.20 -19.25
C ARG A 26 1.51 -32.72 -19.01
N GLN A 27 1.09 -33.56 -19.93
CA GLN A 27 1.27 -35.02 -19.87
C GLN A 27 2.75 -35.41 -20.04
N GLU A 28 3.48 -34.76 -20.94
CA GLU A 28 4.92 -35.00 -21.13
C GLU A 28 5.74 -34.50 -19.92
N LEU A 29 5.28 -33.46 -19.22
CA LEU A 29 5.90 -32.95 -18.01
C LEU A 29 5.57 -33.79 -16.77
N ALA A 30 4.45 -34.51 -16.74
CA ALA A 30 3.95 -35.23 -15.56
C ALA A 30 4.94 -36.26 -14.99
N GLY A 31 5.83 -36.81 -15.82
CA GLY A 31 6.89 -37.73 -15.41
C GLY A 31 8.18 -37.08 -14.90
N LYS A 32 8.28 -35.75 -14.92
CA LYS A 32 9.47 -35.05 -14.47
C LYS A 32 9.53 -34.98 -12.94
N PRO A 33 10.69 -35.22 -12.29
CA PRO A 33 10.79 -35.29 -10.83
C PRO A 33 10.27 -34.04 -10.11
N TRP A 34 10.49 -32.84 -10.67
CA TRP A 34 10.03 -31.58 -10.08
C TRP A 34 8.52 -31.33 -10.18
N MET A 35 7.79 -32.14 -10.96
CA MET A 35 6.32 -32.07 -11.02
C MET A 35 5.63 -32.87 -9.89
N ASN A 36 6.42 -33.59 -9.10
CA ASN A 36 5.90 -34.30 -7.92
C ASN A 36 5.49 -33.30 -6.83
N THR A 37 4.18 -33.13 -6.62
CA THR A 37 3.62 -32.20 -5.63
C THR A 37 3.77 -32.63 -4.16
N HIS A 38 4.29 -33.85 -3.90
CA HIS A 38 4.66 -34.30 -2.55
C HIS A 38 6.01 -33.73 -2.10
N LEU A 39 6.83 -33.24 -3.02
CA LEU A 39 8.08 -32.56 -2.70
C LEU A 39 7.82 -31.08 -2.37
N SER A 40 8.63 -30.54 -1.46
CA SER A 40 8.59 -29.11 -1.11
C SER A 40 9.00 -28.24 -2.30
N ALA A 41 8.60 -26.98 -2.29
CA ALA A 41 9.04 -25.98 -3.29
C ALA A 41 10.57 -25.91 -3.40
N ALA A 42 11.28 -26.03 -2.27
CA ALA A 42 12.74 -26.01 -2.25
C ALA A 42 13.36 -27.23 -2.95
N GLU A 43 12.85 -28.44 -2.69
CA GLU A 43 13.32 -29.68 -3.35
C GLU A 43 13.06 -29.64 -4.85
N ARG A 44 11.86 -29.21 -5.26
CA ARG A 44 11.47 -29.07 -6.66
C ARG A 44 12.34 -28.04 -7.38
N THR A 45 12.65 -26.91 -6.74
CA THR A 45 13.57 -25.89 -7.25
C THR A 45 14.95 -26.47 -7.54
N GLN A 46 15.52 -27.25 -6.62
CA GLN A 46 16.83 -27.86 -6.80
C GLN A 46 16.86 -28.87 -7.98
N LEU A 47 15.76 -29.59 -8.18
CA LEU A 47 15.65 -30.51 -9.32
C LEU A 47 15.61 -29.77 -10.65
N VAL A 48 14.86 -28.66 -10.75
CA VAL A 48 14.80 -27.84 -11.97
C VAL A 48 16.14 -27.17 -12.26
N LEU A 49 16.78 -26.57 -11.25
CA LEU A 49 18.07 -25.86 -11.42
C LEU A 49 19.16 -26.75 -12.03
N LYS A 50 19.17 -28.06 -11.72
CA LYS A 50 20.11 -29.03 -12.29
C LYS A 50 19.92 -29.26 -13.80
N GLU A 51 18.70 -29.07 -14.28
CA GLU A 51 18.34 -29.27 -15.70
C GLU A 51 18.44 -27.97 -16.52
N MET A 52 18.54 -26.80 -15.85
CA MET A 52 18.61 -25.51 -16.52
C MET A 52 19.98 -25.21 -17.11
N THR A 53 19.98 -24.69 -18.33
CA THR A 53 21.18 -24.07 -18.93
C THR A 53 21.42 -22.68 -18.29
N GLN A 54 22.64 -22.16 -18.48
CA GLN A 54 22.98 -20.82 -18.01
C GLN A 54 22.09 -19.75 -18.68
N GLU A 55 21.84 -19.87 -19.98
CA GLU A 55 20.96 -18.95 -20.72
C GLU A 55 19.55 -18.93 -20.13
N GLU A 56 18.99 -20.07 -19.76
CA GLU A 56 17.67 -20.17 -19.14
C GLU A 56 17.63 -19.53 -17.75
N LYS A 57 18.70 -19.64 -16.97
CA LYS A 57 18.82 -18.95 -15.67
C LYS A 57 18.88 -17.43 -15.87
N LEU A 58 19.69 -16.95 -16.83
CA LEU A 58 19.76 -15.53 -17.19
C LEU A 58 18.41 -15.00 -17.69
N ARG A 59 17.63 -15.80 -18.39
CA ARG A 59 16.29 -15.45 -18.88
C ARG A 59 15.29 -15.20 -17.75
N LEU A 60 15.33 -15.98 -16.66
CA LEU A 60 14.45 -15.81 -15.50
C LEU A 60 14.74 -14.56 -14.66
N VAL A 61 15.95 -14.01 -14.76
CA VAL A 61 16.37 -12.87 -13.95
C VAL A 61 16.30 -11.54 -14.71
N MET A 62 15.72 -11.54 -15.91
CA MET A 62 15.62 -10.38 -16.79
C MET A 62 14.17 -10.09 -17.17
N GLY A 63 13.63 -8.97 -16.70
CA GLY A 63 12.26 -8.52 -16.95
C GLY A 63 12.16 -7.41 -18.00
N TYR A 64 11.09 -7.44 -18.76
CA TYR A 64 10.78 -6.52 -19.84
C TYR A 64 9.50 -5.75 -19.53
N PHE A 65 9.40 -4.49 -19.97
CA PHE A 65 8.16 -3.77 -19.88
C PHE A 65 7.10 -4.38 -20.81
N GLY A 66 5.88 -4.51 -20.33
CA GLY A 66 4.80 -5.16 -21.07
C GLY A 66 4.03 -4.23 -22.00
N THR A 67 4.51 -3.00 -22.24
CA THR A 67 3.85 -1.98 -23.05
C THR A 67 4.87 -1.34 -24.00
N ASP A 68 4.44 -1.01 -25.21
CA ASP A 68 5.28 -0.31 -26.19
C ASP A 68 5.62 1.10 -25.72
N LEU A 69 6.86 1.54 -25.94
CA LEU A 69 7.35 2.88 -25.59
C LEU A 69 8.02 3.52 -26.83
N ASP A 70 7.23 4.22 -27.64
CA ASP A 70 7.70 4.81 -28.89
C ASP A 70 8.83 5.82 -28.64
N GLY A 71 8.76 6.65 -27.61
CA GLY A 71 9.80 7.62 -27.24
C GLY A 71 11.15 6.98 -26.84
N LYS A 72 11.18 5.68 -26.54
CA LYS A 72 12.41 4.92 -26.26
C LYS A 72 12.73 3.88 -27.36
N HIS A 73 12.04 3.92 -28.47
CA HIS A 73 12.17 2.94 -29.58
C HIS A 73 12.06 1.49 -29.08
N TYR A 74 11.18 1.25 -28.11
CA TYR A 74 11.02 -0.06 -27.49
C TYR A 74 9.70 -0.70 -27.93
N LYS A 75 9.80 -1.96 -28.33
CA LYS A 75 8.64 -2.84 -28.55
C LYS A 75 8.63 -3.97 -27.52
N ARG A 76 7.50 -4.15 -26.88
CA ARG A 76 7.30 -5.20 -25.88
C ARG A 76 7.47 -6.60 -26.47
N PRO A 77 7.85 -7.60 -25.67
CA PRO A 77 7.81 -9.00 -26.10
C PRO A 77 6.40 -9.39 -26.61
N LYS A 78 6.33 -10.17 -27.66
CA LYS A 78 5.05 -10.59 -28.26
C LYS A 78 4.17 -11.39 -27.29
N GLU A 79 4.79 -12.16 -26.41
CA GLU A 79 4.16 -13.01 -25.40
C GLU A 79 3.67 -12.22 -24.18
N SER A 80 4.06 -10.96 -24.03
CA SER A 80 3.57 -10.11 -22.95
C SER A 80 2.10 -9.73 -23.16
N LEU A 81 1.39 -9.50 -22.06
CA LEU A 81 0.03 -8.95 -22.14
C LEU A 81 0.10 -7.45 -22.46
N HIS A 82 -0.75 -7.01 -23.37
CA HIS A 82 -0.81 -5.61 -23.76
C HIS A 82 -1.15 -4.71 -22.54
N GLN A 83 -0.51 -3.55 -22.45
CA GLN A 83 -0.69 -2.59 -21.33
C GLN A 83 -0.44 -3.21 -19.94
N SER A 84 0.49 -4.15 -19.85
CA SER A 84 0.97 -4.70 -18.58
C SER A 84 2.24 -3.96 -18.09
N ALA A 85 2.50 -4.07 -16.81
CA ALA A 85 3.70 -3.50 -16.19
C ALA A 85 4.97 -4.26 -16.58
N GLY A 86 4.90 -5.60 -16.61
CA GLY A 86 6.10 -6.40 -16.81
C GLY A 86 5.84 -7.77 -17.42
N PHE A 87 6.94 -8.34 -17.92
CA PHE A 87 6.99 -9.67 -18.51
C PHE A 87 8.38 -10.28 -18.30
N VAL A 88 8.42 -11.54 -17.89
CA VAL A 88 9.66 -12.34 -17.82
C VAL A 88 9.44 -13.66 -18.57
N TYR A 89 10.40 -14.02 -19.42
CA TYR A 89 10.35 -15.29 -20.13
C TYR A 89 10.53 -16.46 -19.17
N GLY A 90 9.65 -17.44 -19.26
CA GLY A 90 9.80 -18.74 -18.61
C GLY A 90 10.73 -19.70 -19.36
N VAL A 91 10.67 -20.97 -18.96
CA VAL A 91 11.44 -22.06 -19.58
C VAL A 91 10.47 -23.17 -19.99
N PRO A 92 9.82 -23.06 -21.16
CA PRO A 92 8.75 -23.96 -21.58
C PRO A 92 9.13 -25.45 -21.57
N ARG A 93 10.35 -25.80 -21.99
CA ARG A 93 10.81 -27.21 -22.00
C ARG A 93 10.85 -27.85 -20.60
N LEU A 94 10.94 -27.05 -19.55
CA LEU A 94 10.91 -27.49 -18.15
C LEU A 94 9.54 -27.27 -17.49
N GLY A 95 8.55 -26.75 -18.24
CA GLY A 95 7.23 -26.44 -17.71
C GLY A 95 7.17 -25.20 -16.83
N ILE A 96 8.18 -24.34 -16.91
CA ILE A 96 8.22 -23.07 -16.16
C ILE A 96 7.50 -21.99 -16.98
N PRO A 97 6.37 -21.45 -16.47
CA PRO A 97 5.59 -20.46 -17.19
C PRO A 97 6.31 -19.11 -17.26
N ASN A 98 5.89 -18.27 -18.20
CA ASN A 98 6.24 -16.86 -18.20
C ASN A 98 5.68 -16.17 -16.95
N GLN A 99 6.31 -15.07 -16.49
CA GLN A 99 5.73 -14.15 -15.53
C GLN A 99 5.02 -13.03 -16.31
N TRP A 100 3.75 -12.82 -16.02
CA TRP A 100 2.94 -11.71 -16.51
C TRP A 100 2.58 -10.82 -15.32
N GLN A 101 3.19 -9.63 -15.29
CA GLN A 101 3.15 -8.72 -14.16
C GLN A 101 2.18 -7.58 -14.43
N THR A 102 1.35 -7.25 -13.44
CA THR A 102 0.49 -6.07 -13.47
C THR A 102 0.83 -5.13 -12.33
N ASP A 103 0.90 -3.82 -12.63
CA ASP A 103 0.83 -2.83 -11.58
C ASP A 103 -0.47 -3.01 -10.78
N ALA A 104 -0.36 -2.75 -9.50
CA ALA A 104 -1.44 -2.95 -8.56
C ALA A 104 -1.22 -2.12 -7.29
N GLY A 105 -2.12 -2.25 -6.39
CA GLY A 105 -2.21 -1.59 -5.10
C GLY A 105 -3.66 -1.68 -4.69
N VAL A 106 -4.50 -1.04 -5.49
CA VAL A 106 -5.95 -1.00 -5.29
C VAL A 106 -6.75 -1.82 -6.31
N GLY A 107 -6.07 -2.53 -7.23
CA GLY A 107 -6.72 -3.35 -8.26
C GLY A 107 -5.78 -3.69 -9.40
N VAL A 108 -6.29 -4.24 -10.49
CA VAL A 108 -5.50 -4.54 -11.69
C VAL A 108 -5.38 -3.27 -12.51
N ALA A 109 -4.21 -2.67 -12.50
CA ALA A 109 -3.93 -1.47 -13.26
C ALA A 109 -3.78 -1.77 -14.77
N SER A 110 -3.83 -0.72 -15.58
CA SER A 110 -3.58 -0.79 -17.01
C SER A 110 -2.67 0.35 -17.40
N GLN A 111 -1.60 0.05 -18.08
CA GLN A 111 -0.75 1.09 -18.67
C GLN A 111 -1.57 1.88 -19.69
N ARG A 112 -1.24 3.15 -19.87
CA ARG A 112 -1.96 4.06 -20.76
C ARG A 112 -1.96 3.59 -22.20
N GLY A 113 -2.98 4.01 -22.95
CA GLY A 113 -3.12 3.75 -24.35
C GLY A 113 -4.57 3.43 -24.72
N PRO A 114 -4.84 3.12 -25.98
CA PRO A 114 -6.16 2.68 -26.40
C PRO A 114 -6.50 1.32 -25.78
N ASN A 115 -7.77 1.10 -25.50
CA ASN A 115 -8.30 -0.17 -24.99
C ASN A 115 -7.74 -0.58 -23.62
N VAL A 116 -7.68 0.36 -22.66
CA VAL A 116 -7.35 0.08 -21.27
C VAL A 116 -8.28 -0.97 -20.68
N ARG A 117 -7.76 -1.78 -19.75
CA ARG A 117 -8.58 -2.75 -19.00
C ARG A 117 -9.40 -2.02 -17.95
N GLU A 118 -10.71 -2.11 -18.06
CA GLU A 118 -11.61 -1.68 -16.99
C GLU A 118 -11.69 -2.78 -15.93
N ARG A 119 -11.43 -2.41 -14.66
CA ARG A 119 -11.40 -3.35 -13.54
C ARG A 119 -12.01 -2.73 -12.28
N THR A 120 -12.28 -3.57 -11.30
CA THR A 120 -12.74 -3.12 -9.98
C THR A 120 -11.59 -2.54 -9.19
N SER A 121 -11.77 -1.34 -8.65
CA SER A 121 -10.83 -0.73 -7.71
C SER A 121 -11.31 -0.92 -6.29
N LEU A 122 -10.43 -1.38 -5.42
CA LEU A 122 -10.57 -1.19 -3.98
C LEU A 122 -10.53 0.31 -3.66
N PRO A 123 -10.97 0.71 -2.48
CA PRO A 123 -10.55 1.98 -1.89
C PRO A 123 -9.02 2.07 -1.79
N SER A 124 -8.52 3.26 -1.49
CA SER A 124 -7.08 3.47 -1.22
C SER A 124 -6.58 2.56 -0.09
N GLY A 125 -5.28 2.24 -0.10
CA GLY A 125 -4.63 1.51 1.00
C GLY A 125 -4.83 2.19 2.35
N MET A 126 -4.86 3.52 2.37
CA MET A 126 -5.16 4.32 3.54
C MET A 126 -6.58 4.05 4.08
N ASN A 127 -7.60 3.93 3.19
CA ASN A 127 -8.95 3.54 3.61
C ASN A 127 -8.98 2.13 4.19
N THR A 128 -8.34 1.17 3.51
CA THR A 128 -8.28 -0.22 4.00
C THR A 128 -7.56 -0.30 5.36
N ALA A 129 -6.51 0.48 5.57
CA ALA A 129 -5.84 0.58 6.87
C ALA A 129 -6.74 1.23 7.94
N ALA A 130 -7.53 2.24 7.55
CA ALA A 130 -8.51 2.88 8.45
C ALA A 130 -9.62 1.92 8.91
N THR A 131 -9.80 0.78 8.27
CA THR A 131 -10.70 -0.27 8.76
C THR A 131 -10.20 -0.91 10.05
N TRP A 132 -8.89 -0.94 10.30
CA TRP A 132 -8.25 -1.72 11.39
C TRP A 132 -8.70 -3.19 11.41
N ASN A 133 -9.06 -3.72 10.26
CA ASN A 133 -9.63 -5.06 10.09
C ASN A 133 -8.86 -5.86 9.05
N PRO A 134 -7.97 -6.78 9.46
CA PRO A 134 -7.22 -7.63 8.54
C PRO A 134 -8.09 -8.50 7.62
N GLU A 135 -9.32 -8.85 8.05
CA GLU A 135 -10.24 -9.63 7.23
C GLU A 135 -10.69 -8.83 5.99
N VAL A 136 -10.86 -7.51 6.11
CA VAL A 136 -11.15 -6.62 4.98
C VAL A 136 -9.96 -6.57 4.03
N GLY A 137 -8.74 -6.41 4.55
CA GLY A 137 -7.52 -6.46 3.75
C GLY A 137 -7.40 -7.77 2.97
N PHE A 138 -7.65 -8.91 3.63
CA PHE A 138 -7.65 -10.24 2.97
C PHE A 138 -8.72 -10.35 1.89
N ALA A 139 -9.96 -9.95 2.17
CA ALA A 139 -11.07 -10.04 1.21
C ALA A 139 -10.82 -9.16 -0.03
N GLY A 140 -10.32 -7.94 0.19
CA GLY A 140 -9.90 -7.05 -0.89
C GLY A 140 -8.78 -7.66 -1.74
N GLY A 141 -7.73 -8.18 -1.09
CA GLY A 141 -6.63 -8.87 -1.76
C GLY A 141 -7.09 -10.09 -2.57
N ALA A 142 -7.98 -10.91 -2.01
CA ALA A 142 -8.52 -12.08 -2.71
C ALA A 142 -9.31 -11.67 -3.96
N MET A 143 -10.07 -10.58 -3.89
CA MET A 143 -10.85 -10.05 -5.01
C MET A 143 -9.95 -9.55 -6.14
N ILE A 144 -8.97 -8.67 -5.85
CA ILE A 144 -8.08 -8.14 -6.89
C ILE A 144 -7.17 -9.23 -7.47
N GLY A 145 -6.77 -10.21 -6.66
CA GLY A 145 -6.02 -11.39 -7.10
C GLY A 145 -6.83 -12.26 -8.09
N ALA A 146 -8.12 -12.45 -7.83
CA ALA A 146 -9.02 -13.16 -8.74
C ALA A 146 -9.18 -12.42 -10.07
N GLU A 147 -9.30 -11.09 -10.05
CA GLU A 147 -9.33 -10.27 -11.28
C GLU A 147 -8.02 -10.32 -12.05
N ALA A 148 -6.87 -10.28 -11.35
CA ALA A 148 -5.56 -10.40 -11.97
C ALA A 148 -5.40 -11.74 -12.69
N ARG A 149 -5.70 -12.83 -12.00
CA ARG A 149 -5.64 -14.18 -12.59
C ARG A 149 -6.60 -14.33 -13.77
N SER A 150 -7.83 -13.84 -13.65
CA SER A 150 -8.81 -13.84 -14.74
C SER A 150 -8.38 -12.98 -15.94
N SER A 151 -7.58 -11.93 -15.68
CA SER A 151 -7.00 -11.05 -16.71
C SER A 151 -5.74 -11.64 -17.35
N GLY A 152 -5.26 -12.79 -16.90
CA GLY A 152 -4.08 -13.48 -17.45
C GLY A 152 -2.78 -13.17 -16.74
N PHE A 153 -2.81 -12.48 -15.60
CA PHE A 153 -1.63 -12.17 -14.78
C PHE A 153 -1.36 -13.27 -13.75
N ASN A 154 -0.10 -13.52 -13.46
CA ASN A 154 0.34 -14.43 -12.41
C ASN A 154 1.27 -13.77 -11.39
N GLU A 155 1.47 -12.46 -11.50
CA GLU A 155 2.18 -11.65 -10.53
C GLU A 155 1.54 -10.26 -10.43
N MET A 156 1.22 -9.83 -9.19
CA MET A 156 0.71 -8.51 -8.86
C MET A 156 1.75 -7.72 -8.08
N LEU A 157 2.07 -6.52 -8.58
CA LEU A 157 2.99 -5.59 -7.92
C LEU A 157 2.22 -4.82 -6.83
N ALA A 158 1.74 -5.56 -5.83
CA ALA A 158 0.89 -5.10 -4.75
C ALA A 158 1.40 -5.55 -3.39
N GLY A 159 1.23 -4.71 -2.38
CA GLY A 159 1.71 -4.87 -1.02
C GLY A 159 2.53 -3.65 -0.58
N GLY A 160 2.02 -2.43 -0.82
CA GLY A 160 2.67 -1.18 -0.41
C GLY A 160 2.60 -0.99 1.10
N VAL A 161 3.77 -0.94 1.80
CA VAL A 161 3.82 -0.92 3.27
C VAL A 161 4.71 0.18 3.84
N ASN A 162 5.22 1.10 2.99
CA ASN A 162 5.99 2.24 3.46
C ASN A 162 5.20 3.01 4.54
N LEU A 163 5.89 3.52 5.56
CA LEU A 163 5.24 4.32 6.59
C LEU A 163 5.02 5.76 6.10
N VAL A 164 3.98 6.40 6.59
CA VAL A 164 3.72 7.81 6.35
C VAL A 164 4.63 8.66 7.25
N ARG A 165 5.91 8.80 6.86
CA ARG A 165 6.86 9.73 7.49
C ARG A 165 6.69 11.15 7.00
N GLU A 166 6.40 11.29 5.71
CA GLU A 166 6.13 12.56 5.04
C GLU A 166 4.64 12.63 4.65
N PRO A 167 3.82 13.40 5.37
CA PRO A 167 2.37 13.47 5.06
C PRO A 167 2.05 14.02 3.67
N ARG A 168 3.00 14.76 3.04
CA ARG A 168 2.83 15.31 1.68
C ARG A 168 3.17 14.33 0.58
N ASN A 169 3.71 13.14 0.90
CA ASN A 169 4.08 12.13 -0.08
C ASN A 169 2.89 11.75 -0.97
N GLY A 170 3.07 11.89 -2.28
CA GLY A 170 2.04 11.62 -3.28
C GLY A 170 1.51 10.20 -3.31
N ARG A 171 2.26 9.22 -2.78
CA ARG A 171 1.88 7.80 -2.74
C ARG A 171 1.30 7.33 -1.41
N ASN A 172 1.11 8.22 -0.43
CA ASN A 172 0.54 7.82 0.86
C ASN A 172 -0.78 7.08 0.74
N PHE A 173 -1.59 7.39 -0.27
CA PHE A 173 -2.87 6.70 -0.52
C PHE A 173 -2.71 5.19 -0.80
N GLU A 174 -1.53 4.73 -1.25
CA GLU A 174 -1.25 3.32 -1.53
C GLU A 174 -0.85 2.52 -0.28
N TYR A 175 -0.48 3.20 0.83
CA TYR A 175 0.20 2.61 1.98
C TYR A 175 -0.73 2.42 3.19
N GLY A 176 -0.23 1.69 4.20
CA GLY A 176 -0.99 1.24 5.37
C GLY A 176 -0.96 2.16 6.58
N GLY A 177 -0.44 3.41 6.47
CA GLY A 177 -0.43 4.38 7.56
C GLY A 177 0.94 4.62 8.19
N GLU A 178 0.97 5.14 9.43
CA GLU A 178 2.19 5.61 10.11
C GLU A 178 2.73 4.64 11.19
N ASP A 179 1.98 3.59 11.52
CA ASP A 179 2.36 2.63 12.56
C ASP A 179 2.75 1.28 11.96
N PRO A 180 3.92 0.70 12.33
CA PRO A 180 4.43 -0.53 11.72
C PRO A 180 3.55 -1.76 11.99
N LEU A 181 2.88 -1.84 13.16
CA LEU A 181 1.99 -2.95 13.46
C LEU A 181 0.73 -2.90 12.62
N LEU A 182 0.09 -1.72 12.54
CA LEU A 182 -1.12 -1.56 11.76
C LEU A 182 -0.84 -1.77 10.27
N ALA A 183 0.13 -1.04 9.70
CA ALA A 183 0.49 -1.11 8.29
C ALA A 183 0.90 -2.54 7.89
N GLY A 184 1.83 -3.15 8.64
CA GLY A 184 2.30 -4.51 8.38
C GLY A 184 1.20 -5.56 8.46
N THR A 185 0.27 -5.43 9.41
CA THR A 185 -0.85 -6.38 9.58
C THR A 185 -1.87 -6.29 8.45
N ILE A 186 -2.30 -5.10 8.07
CA ILE A 186 -3.31 -4.90 7.01
C ILE A 186 -2.74 -5.29 5.65
N VAL A 187 -1.52 -4.83 5.33
CA VAL A 187 -0.88 -5.15 4.04
C VAL A 187 -0.51 -6.63 3.96
N GLY A 188 -0.03 -7.24 5.05
CA GLY A 188 0.23 -8.68 5.10
C GLY A 188 -1.03 -9.52 4.82
N ALA A 189 -2.17 -9.12 5.36
CA ALA A 189 -3.45 -9.76 5.07
C ALA A 189 -3.86 -9.60 3.59
N GLN A 190 -3.66 -8.43 2.99
CA GLN A 190 -3.93 -8.18 1.57
C GLN A 190 -3.05 -9.08 0.67
N ILE A 191 -1.74 -9.16 0.95
CA ILE A 191 -0.81 -10.04 0.23
C ILE A 191 -1.28 -11.49 0.27
N LYS A 192 -1.64 -11.98 1.47
CA LYS A 192 -2.17 -13.33 1.65
C LYS A 192 -3.45 -13.57 0.84
N GLY A 193 -4.33 -12.58 0.78
CA GLY A 193 -5.55 -12.62 -0.05
C GLY A 193 -5.21 -12.73 -1.54
N ILE A 194 -4.30 -11.90 -2.06
CA ILE A 194 -3.86 -11.96 -3.46
C ILE A 194 -3.34 -13.35 -3.80
N GLN A 195 -2.44 -13.88 -2.98
CA GLN A 195 -1.76 -15.17 -3.22
C GLN A 195 -2.68 -16.39 -3.05
N SER A 196 -3.83 -16.24 -2.41
CA SER A 196 -4.84 -17.30 -2.35
C SER A 196 -5.39 -17.71 -3.73
N ASN A 197 -5.11 -16.91 -4.75
CA ASN A 197 -5.47 -17.15 -6.16
C ASN A 197 -4.36 -17.86 -6.97
N HIS A 198 -3.34 -18.43 -6.33
CA HIS A 198 -2.19 -19.05 -6.99
C HIS A 198 -1.47 -18.09 -7.95
N ILE A 199 -1.20 -16.89 -7.48
CA ILE A 199 -0.36 -15.86 -8.12
C ILE A 199 0.60 -15.28 -7.09
N ILE A 200 1.67 -14.65 -7.54
CA ILE A 200 2.65 -13.97 -6.69
C ILE A 200 2.15 -12.56 -6.34
N SER A 201 2.35 -12.14 -5.10
CA SER A 201 2.21 -10.76 -4.64
C SER A 201 3.59 -10.20 -4.31
N THR A 202 3.81 -8.90 -4.61
CA THR A 202 5.09 -8.22 -4.44
C THR A 202 5.01 -7.18 -3.34
N LEU A 203 5.70 -7.41 -2.22
CA LEU A 203 5.84 -6.46 -1.12
C LEU A 203 6.73 -5.29 -1.55
N LYS A 204 6.29 -4.02 -1.38
CA LYS A 204 6.96 -2.83 -1.93
C LYS A 204 6.72 -1.56 -1.10
N HIS A 205 7.56 -0.51 -1.23
CA HIS A 205 8.83 -0.42 -1.94
C HIS A 205 9.97 -0.48 -0.92
N TYR A 206 10.77 -1.51 -0.94
CA TYR A 206 11.78 -1.86 0.07
C TYR A 206 13.10 -1.13 -0.18
N ALA A 207 13.48 -0.10 0.58
CA ALA A 207 12.79 0.46 1.71
C ALA A 207 13.06 1.98 1.79
N LEU A 208 12.29 2.66 2.68
CA LEU A 208 12.53 4.07 3.02
C LEU A 208 12.34 5.03 1.82
N ASN A 209 11.43 4.73 0.92
CA ASN A 209 10.98 5.65 -0.14
C ASN A 209 9.71 6.36 0.33
N ASP A 210 9.89 7.40 1.16
CA ASP A 210 8.78 8.03 1.87
C ASP A 210 8.45 9.43 1.33
N GLN A 211 9.01 9.81 0.19
CA GLN A 211 8.65 10.99 -0.63
C GLN A 211 8.93 10.73 -2.11
N GLU A 212 8.21 11.43 -2.98
CA GLU A 212 8.34 11.32 -4.43
C GLU A 212 9.34 12.32 -5.01
N THR A 213 9.47 13.51 -4.41
CA THR A 213 10.43 14.53 -4.82
C THR A 213 11.86 13.98 -4.76
N GLY A 214 12.49 13.87 -5.91
CA GLY A 214 13.87 13.38 -6.04
C GLY A 214 14.07 11.90 -5.74
N ARG A 215 13.03 11.07 -5.71
CA ARG A 215 13.07 9.65 -5.30
C ARG A 215 14.18 8.83 -5.97
N ASN A 216 14.55 9.14 -7.21
CA ASN A 216 15.62 8.45 -7.93
C ASN A 216 17.05 8.93 -7.53
N PHE A 217 17.17 10.00 -6.73
CA PHE A 217 18.45 10.66 -6.47
C PHE A 217 18.68 10.98 -4.99
N LEU A 218 17.63 11.00 -4.19
CA LEU A 218 17.73 11.27 -2.76
C LEU A 218 18.47 10.15 -2.02
N ASN A 219 19.10 10.50 -0.90
CA ASN A 219 19.74 9.57 0.01
C ASN A 219 19.07 9.71 1.39
N VAL A 220 18.53 8.62 1.89
CA VAL A 220 17.98 8.56 3.25
C VAL A 220 19.10 8.22 4.22
N GLU A 221 19.20 9.01 5.28
CA GLU A 221 20.07 8.75 6.43
C GLU A 221 19.20 8.47 7.65
N VAL A 222 19.37 7.29 8.24
CA VAL A 222 18.63 6.85 9.42
C VAL A 222 19.45 5.88 10.25
N ASP A 223 19.37 6.01 11.57
CA ASP A 223 19.98 5.05 12.49
C ASP A 223 19.41 3.64 12.28
N ASP A 224 20.26 2.62 12.25
CA ASP A 224 19.87 1.23 12.02
C ASP A 224 18.80 0.75 13.00
N ALA A 225 18.99 0.97 14.30
CA ALA A 225 18.00 0.55 15.30
C ALA A 225 16.67 1.29 15.09
N ALA A 226 16.71 2.56 14.69
CA ALA A 226 15.50 3.32 14.36
C ALA A 226 14.78 2.75 13.15
N ALA A 227 15.49 2.44 12.06
CA ALA A 227 14.91 1.82 10.89
C ALA A 227 14.28 0.45 11.22
N ARG A 228 14.98 -0.38 12.04
CA ARG A 228 14.49 -1.68 12.50
C ARG A 228 13.25 -1.60 13.38
N MET A 229 13.06 -0.49 14.12
CA MET A 229 11.91 -0.28 14.99
C MET A 229 10.75 0.45 14.31
N SER A 230 10.91 0.88 13.07
CA SER A 230 9.89 1.63 12.29
C SER A 230 9.62 1.00 10.93
N ASP A 231 10.19 1.55 9.86
CA ASP A 231 9.90 1.15 8.49
C ASP A 231 10.21 -0.32 8.22
N LEU A 232 11.39 -0.79 8.61
CA LEU A 232 11.76 -2.18 8.43
C LEU A 232 10.89 -3.13 9.26
N LEU A 233 10.36 -2.70 10.42
CA LEU A 233 9.41 -3.50 11.20
C LEU A 233 8.08 -3.68 10.46
N ALA A 234 7.59 -2.64 9.78
CA ALA A 234 6.38 -2.74 8.96
C ALA A 234 6.54 -3.77 7.83
N PHE A 235 7.67 -3.72 7.12
CA PHE A 235 8.03 -4.71 6.10
C PHE A 235 8.19 -6.12 6.70
N GLN A 236 8.82 -6.24 7.86
CA GLN A 236 9.01 -7.54 8.53
C GLN A 236 7.68 -8.17 8.91
N ILE A 237 6.78 -7.42 9.53
CA ILE A 237 5.43 -7.90 9.91
C ILE A 237 4.63 -8.29 8.66
N ALA A 238 4.65 -7.46 7.60
CA ALA A 238 3.96 -7.78 6.35
C ALA A 238 4.54 -9.03 5.67
N ASN A 239 5.86 -9.21 5.69
CA ASN A 239 6.53 -10.40 5.19
C ASN A 239 6.15 -11.66 5.97
N GLU A 240 6.16 -11.59 7.30
CA GLU A 240 5.81 -12.71 8.18
C GLU A 240 4.35 -13.16 8.00
N GLN A 241 3.42 -12.21 7.90
CA GLN A 241 1.99 -12.50 7.80
C GLN A 241 1.54 -12.83 6.37
N GLY A 242 2.07 -12.11 5.38
CA GLY A 242 1.68 -12.24 3.98
C GLY A 242 2.47 -13.29 3.21
N GLN A 243 3.71 -13.57 3.61
CA GLN A 243 4.64 -14.47 2.93
C GLN A 243 4.72 -14.19 1.41
N PRO A 244 5.09 -12.95 1.01
CA PRO A 244 5.12 -12.55 -0.39
C PRO A 244 6.09 -13.41 -1.20
N GLY A 245 5.73 -13.72 -2.44
CA GLY A 245 6.63 -14.43 -3.35
C GLY A 245 7.77 -13.56 -3.86
N SER A 246 7.59 -12.23 -3.88
CA SER A 246 8.62 -11.27 -4.28
C SER A 246 8.61 -10.02 -3.40
N VAL A 247 9.75 -9.31 -3.41
CA VAL A 247 9.94 -7.99 -2.79
C VAL A 247 10.50 -7.05 -3.86
N MET A 248 9.94 -5.86 -4.00
CA MET A 248 10.45 -4.83 -4.90
C MET A 248 11.30 -3.84 -4.12
N CYS A 249 12.59 -3.72 -4.46
CA CYS A 249 13.46 -2.70 -3.90
C CYS A 249 13.16 -1.33 -4.49
N SER A 250 13.33 -0.28 -3.69
CA SER A 250 12.97 1.10 -4.03
C SER A 250 14.02 1.85 -4.85
N TYR A 251 13.67 3.06 -5.30
CA TYR A 251 14.54 3.89 -6.14
C TYR A 251 15.68 4.56 -5.39
N ASN A 252 15.43 4.99 -4.15
CA ASN A 252 16.29 5.86 -3.36
C ASN A 252 17.59 5.18 -2.91
N ARG A 253 18.52 5.99 -2.45
CA ARG A 253 19.68 5.51 -1.71
C ARG A 253 19.35 5.45 -0.21
N VAL A 254 19.96 4.50 0.48
CA VAL A 254 19.95 4.38 1.93
C VAL A 254 21.40 4.30 2.38
N ASP A 255 21.83 5.23 3.22
CA ASP A 255 23.21 5.38 3.66
C ASP A 255 24.23 5.37 2.50
N GLY A 256 23.90 6.12 1.43
CA GLY A 256 24.72 6.31 0.25
C GLY A 256 24.60 5.26 -0.85
N ILE A 257 23.95 4.12 -0.61
CA ILE A 257 23.83 3.00 -1.56
C ILE A 257 22.40 2.86 -2.06
N TYR A 258 22.20 2.73 -3.37
CA TYR A 258 20.87 2.49 -3.95
C TYR A 258 20.23 1.24 -3.34
N ALA A 259 18.95 1.32 -2.97
CA ALA A 259 18.25 0.24 -2.28
C ALA A 259 18.34 -1.11 -3.02
N CYS A 260 18.28 -1.10 -4.36
CA CYS A 260 18.43 -2.29 -5.20
C CYS A 260 19.87 -2.85 -5.29
N GLU A 261 20.85 -2.18 -4.70
CA GLU A 261 22.25 -2.60 -4.62
C GLU A 261 22.80 -2.61 -3.19
N ASN A 262 21.92 -2.41 -2.21
CA ASN A 262 22.31 -2.27 -0.82
C ASN A 262 22.44 -3.65 -0.14
N PRO A 263 23.67 -4.10 0.17
CA PRO A 263 23.90 -5.43 0.73
C PRO A 263 23.31 -5.57 2.15
N TYR A 264 23.26 -4.47 2.90
CA TYR A 264 22.63 -4.46 4.22
C TYR A 264 21.13 -4.75 4.09
N LEU A 265 20.40 -4.01 3.27
CA LEU A 265 18.96 -4.21 3.11
C LEU A 265 18.64 -5.59 2.53
N LEU A 266 19.30 -5.98 1.41
CA LEU A 266 18.90 -7.13 0.61
C LEU A 266 19.47 -8.46 1.15
N ASN A 267 20.78 -8.52 1.44
CA ASN A 267 21.41 -9.76 1.89
C ASN A 267 21.33 -9.93 3.40
N GLU A 268 21.63 -8.89 4.18
CA GLU A 268 21.73 -9.03 5.61
C GLU A 268 20.36 -9.02 6.28
N VAL A 269 19.54 -8.00 6.04
CA VAL A 269 18.22 -7.85 6.68
C VAL A 269 17.21 -8.81 6.08
N LEU A 270 16.89 -8.64 4.79
CA LEU A 270 15.78 -9.34 4.15
C LEU A 270 16.04 -10.84 4.04
N LYS A 271 17.16 -11.22 3.41
CA LYS A 271 17.47 -12.63 3.15
C LYS A 271 18.11 -13.33 4.34
N GLY A 272 18.98 -12.65 5.09
CA GLY A 272 19.69 -13.18 6.24
C GLY A 272 18.82 -13.20 7.50
N ASP A 273 18.52 -12.03 8.05
CA ASP A 273 17.86 -11.91 9.33
C ASP A 273 16.41 -12.41 9.29
N TRP A 274 15.62 -12.03 8.27
CA TRP A 274 14.22 -12.46 8.14
C TRP A 274 14.05 -13.79 7.43
N GLY A 275 15.11 -14.31 6.78
CA GLY A 275 15.07 -15.60 6.08
C GLY A 275 14.15 -15.60 4.86
N PHE A 276 13.96 -14.47 4.18
CA PHE A 276 13.12 -14.36 3.00
C PHE A 276 13.59 -15.31 1.89
N LYS A 277 12.70 -16.16 1.42
CA LYS A 277 12.99 -17.22 0.45
C LYS A 277 12.61 -16.87 -0.99
N GLY A 278 11.70 -15.91 -1.17
CA GLY A 278 11.31 -15.40 -2.47
C GLY A 278 12.43 -14.59 -3.15
N PHE A 279 12.12 -13.95 -4.25
CA PHE A 279 13.09 -13.15 -5.02
C PHE A 279 12.91 -11.65 -4.80
N VAL A 280 14.02 -10.91 -4.95
CA VAL A 280 14.03 -9.46 -4.97
C VAL A 280 14.05 -8.99 -6.40
N MET A 281 13.07 -8.21 -6.81
CA MET A 281 13.01 -7.53 -8.10
C MET A 281 13.31 -6.04 -7.93
N SER A 282 13.86 -5.40 -8.98
CA SER A 282 14.01 -3.94 -8.98
C SER A 282 12.69 -3.24 -9.30
N ASP A 283 12.51 -2.03 -8.79
CA ASP A 283 11.57 -1.08 -9.39
C ASP A 283 12.05 -0.66 -10.81
N TRP A 284 11.17 -0.07 -11.63
CA TRP A 284 11.41 0.25 -13.05
C TRP A 284 12.39 1.41 -13.21
N GLY A 285 13.63 1.11 -13.50
CA GLY A 285 14.72 2.09 -13.58
C GLY A 285 15.58 2.18 -12.31
N ALA A 286 15.42 1.26 -11.36
CA ALA A 286 16.15 1.24 -10.10
C ALA A 286 17.42 0.39 -10.09
N THR A 287 17.77 -0.28 -11.20
CA THR A 287 19.03 -1.02 -11.33
C THR A 287 20.12 -0.11 -11.87
N HIS A 288 21.27 -0.05 -11.22
CA HIS A 288 22.37 0.86 -11.59
C HIS A 288 23.68 0.17 -11.96
N SER A 289 23.82 -1.12 -11.67
CA SER A 289 25.01 -1.93 -11.99
C SER A 289 24.68 -3.39 -12.23
N THR A 290 25.64 -4.14 -12.80
CA THR A 290 25.54 -5.59 -12.98
C THR A 290 26.10 -6.34 -11.77
N VAL A 291 27.36 -6.12 -11.47
CA VAL A 291 28.11 -6.92 -10.49
C VAL A 291 27.66 -6.60 -9.06
N GLN A 292 27.55 -5.30 -8.72
CA GLN A 292 27.14 -4.88 -7.40
C GLN A 292 25.69 -5.30 -7.13
N ALA A 293 24.76 -4.99 -8.05
CA ALA A 293 23.35 -5.37 -7.89
C ALA A 293 23.20 -6.88 -7.68
N ALA A 294 23.82 -7.70 -8.53
CA ALA A 294 23.76 -9.15 -8.40
C ALA A 294 24.36 -9.66 -7.07
N ASN A 295 25.59 -9.26 -6.75
CA ASN A 295 26.28 -9.76 -5.55
C ASN A 295 25.65 -9.24 -4.26
N ASN A 296 25.07 -8.03 -4.28
CA ASN A 296 24.44 -7.39 -3.13
C ASN A 296 22.99 -7.79 -2.90
N GLY A 297 22.42 -8.66 -3.75
CA GLY A 297 21.16 -9.32 -3.40
C GLY A 297 19.98 -9.08 -4.34
N LEU A 298 20.11 -8.28 -5.40
CA LEU A 298 19.08 -8.17 -6.43
C LEU A 298 18.97 -9.47 -7.22
N ASP A 299 17.78 -10.04 -7.36
CA ASP A 299 17.58 -11.33 -8.05
C ASP A 299 17.03 -11.15 -9.46
N GLN A 300 16.27 -10.10 -9.72
CA GLN A 300 15.66 -9.86 -11.03
C GLN A 300 15.69 -8.36 -11.37
N GLN A 301 16.28 -8.00 -12.51
CA GLN A 301 16.14 -6.69 -13.11
C GLN A 301 14.77 -6.61 -13.78
N SER A 302 14.00 -5.55 -13.52
CA SER A 302 12.64 -5.39 -14.02
C SER A 302 12.51 -4.24 -15.01
N GLY A 303 11.48 -4.29 -15.85
CA GLY A 303 10.99 -3.15 -16.62
C GLY A 303 11.94 -2.59 -17.66
N VAL A 304 12.78 -3.40 -18.33
CA VAL A 304 13.54 -2.88 -19.48
C VAL A 304 12.57 -2.31 -20.52
N PRO A 305 12.74 -1.04 -20.97
CA PRO A 305 13.96 -0.23 -21.06
C PRO A 305 13.99 0.98 -20.09
N PHE A 306 13.48 0.88 -18.88
CA PHE A 306 13.52 2.01 -17.94
C PHE A 306 14.93 2.29 -17.40
N ASP A 307 15.71 1.25 -17.13
CA ASP A 307 17.12 1.38 -16.75
C ASP A 307 17.98 1.95 -17.88
N LYS A 308 19.11 2.54 -17.53
CA LYS A 308 20.10 3.06 -18.50
C LYS A 308 20.69 1.98 -19.40
N SER A 309 20.75 0.75 -18.89
CA SER A 309 21.33 -0.42 -19.57
C SER A 309 20.59 -1.70 -19.17
N ARG A 310 20.76 -2.74 -19.99
CA ARG A 310 20.44 -4.10 -19.61
C ARG A 310 21.56 -4.63 -18.72
N TYR A 311 21.48 -4.36 -17.43
CA TYR A 311 22.52 -4.76 -16.47
C TYR A 311 22.54 -6.27 -16.25
N PHE A 312 21.37 -6.93 -16.31
CA PHE A 312 21.25 -8.38 -16.30
C PHE A 312 21.13 -8.91 -17.75
N GLY A 313 20.95 -10.18 -17.96
CA GLY A 313 21.04 -10.79 -19.29
C GLY A 313 22.50 -10.99 -19.71
N ASP A 314 22.89 -10.52 -20.89
CA ASP A 314 24.22 -10.74 -21.46
C ASP A 314 25.35 -10.21 -20.56
N ALA A 315 25.19 -8.99 -20.03
CA ALA A 315 26.18 -8.39 -19.14
C ALA A 315 26.37 -9.22 -17.84
N LEU A 316 25.29 -9.78 -17.29
CA LEU A 316 25.38 -10.70 -16.15
C LEU A 316 26.04 -12.03 -16.57
N GLY A 317 25.72 -12.53 -17.76
CA GLY A 317 26.36 -13.73 -18.33
C GLY A 317 27.88 -13.57 -18.46
N GLU A 318 28.34 -12.43 -18.96
CA GLU A 318 29.76 -12.07 -19.04
C GLU A 318 30.40 -11.95 -17.65
N ALA A 319 29.68 -11.31 -16.68
CA ALA A 319 30.19 -11.18 -15.32
C ALA A 319 30.34 -12.53 -14.62
N VAL A 320 29.45 -13.48 -14.90
CA VAL A 320 29.55 -14.86 -14.40
C VAL A 320 30.71 -15.59 -15.08
N ALA A 321 30.85 -15.49 -16.40
CA ALA A 321 31.95 -16.13 -17.14
C ALA A 321 33.33 -15.63 -16.68
N ASN A 322 33.46 -14.36 -16.33
CA ASN A 322 34.68 -13.75 -15.80
C ASN A 322 34.88 -13.98 -14.28
N GLY A 323 33.95 -14.64 -13.60
CA GLY A 323 34.04 -14.90 -12.17
C GLY A 323 33.77 -13.66 -11.26
N TRP A 324 33.34 -12.54 -11.81
CA TRP A 324 32.95 -11.33 -11.04
C TRP A 324 31.64 -11.52 -10.26
N VAL A 325 30.75 -12.34 -10.81
CA VAL A 325 29.56 -12.85 -10.11
C VAL A 325 29.73 -14.39 -10.04
N PRO A 326 29.75 -14.99 -8.85
CA PRO A 326 29.87 -16.44 -8.71
C PRO A 326 28.71 -17.18 -9.38
N GLN A 327 28.97 -18.32 -10.04
CA GLN A 327 27.91 -19.15 -10.63
C GLN A 327 26.82 -19.50 -9.62
N LYS A 328 27.18 -19.82 -8.35
CA LYS A 328 26.24 -20.09 -7.27
C LYS A 328 25.28 -18.94 -6.99
N ARG A 329 25.70 -17.69 -7.28
CA ARG A 329 24.83 -16.53 -7.12
C ARG A 329 23.76 -16.44 -8.23
N LEU A 330 24.14 -16.72 -9.49
CA LEU A 330 23.15 -16.85 -10.57
C LEU A 330 22.18 -18.01 -10.30
N ASP A 331 22.68 -19.12 -9.77
CA ASP A 331 21.84 -20.26 -9.38
C ASP A 331 20.88 -19.89 -8.23
N ASP A 332 21.32 -19.10 -7.25
CA ASP A 332 20.46 -18.57 -6.18
C ASP A 332 19.41 -17.60 -6.72
N MET A 333 19.77 -16.67 -7.64
CA MET A 333 18.83 -15.73 -8.27
C MET A 333 17.70 -16.48 -8.99
N ALA A 334 18.04 -17.37 -9.91
CA ALA A 334 17.05 -18.19 -10.63
C ALA A 334 16.26 -19.10 -9.68
N GLY A 335 16.96 -19.67 -8.68
CA GLY A 335 16.35 -20.53 -7.67
C GLY A 335 15.28 -19.84 -6.84
N ARG A 336 15.47 -18.58 -6.46
CA ARG A 336 14.47 -17.79 -5.70
C ARG A 336 13.22 -17.52 -6.53
N VAL A 337 13.37 -17.21 -7.82
CA VAL A 337 12.23 -17.07 -8.74
C VAL A 337 11.47 -18.39 -8.85
N LEU A 338 12.17 -19.50 -9.08
CA LEU A 338 11.55 -20.83 -9.15
C LEU A 338 10.88 -21.25 -7.85
N TYR A 339 11.53 -20.98 -6.69
CA TYR A 339 10.94 -21.24 -5.38
C TYR A 339 9.60 -20.55 -5.23
N ALA A 340 9.53 -19.24 -5.53
CA ALA A 340 8.28 -18.48 -5.47
C ALA A 340 7.22 -19.05 -6.43
N MET A 341 7.59 -19.46 -7.64
CA MET A 341 6.66 -20.08 -8.58
C MET A 341 6.10 -21.42 -8.09
N PHE A 342 6.90 -22.25 -7.42
CA PHE A 342 6.43 -23.51 -6.85
C PHE A 342 5.59 -23.26 -5.61
N GLU A 343 6.04 -22.41 -4.69
CA GLU A 343 5.36 -22.11 -3.43
C GLU A 343 3.94 -21.56 -3.67
N HIS A 344 3.81 -20.65 -4.62
CA HIS A 344 2.53 -20.03 -4.99
C HIS A 344 1.81 -20.77 -6.14
N LYS A 345 2.23 -22.00 -6.46
CA LYS A 345 1.57 -22.94 -7.41
C LYS A 345 1.46 -22.45 -8.84
N LEU A 346 2.27 -21.49 -9.29
CA LEU A 346 2.25 -21.01 -10.67
C LEU A 346 2.58 -22.12 -11.68
N ILE A 347 3.37 -23.12 -11.27
CA ILE A 347 3.73 -24.26 -12.11
C ILE A 347 2.66 -25.35 -12.06
N ASP A 348 2.06 -25.57 -10.89
CA ASP A 348 1.02 -26.61 -10.68
C ASP A 348 -0.33 -26.20 -11.26
N ASP A 349 -0.66 -24.92 -11.18
CA ASP A 349 -1.91 -24.33 -11.66
C ASP A 349 -1.63 -23.05 -12.48
N PRO A 350 -0.98 -23.20 -13.67
CA PRO A 350 -0.51 -22.07 -14.44
C PRO A 350 -1.67 -21.24 -15.00
N VAL A 351 -1.44 -19.94 -15.06
CA VAL A 351 -2.27 -19.03 -15.86
C VAL A 351 -1.99 -19.28 -17.32
N THR A 352 -3.02 -19.54 -18.10
CA THR A 352 -2.91 -19.88 -19.52
C THR A 352 -3.34 -18.75 -20.46
N GLY A 353 -3.58 -17.57 -19.93
CA GLY A 353 -4.04 -16.38 -20.65
C GLY A 353 -5.34 -15.80 -20.08
N PRO A 354 -5.79 -14.67 -20.63
CA PRO A 354 -6.99 -13.98 -20.14
C PRO A 354 -8.27 -14.83 -20.36
N LYS A 355 -9.03 -15.02 -19.29
CA LYS A 355 -10.37 -15.62 -19.32
C LYS A 355 -11.47 -14.56 -19.29
N ASN A 356 -11.19 -13.42 -18.65
CA ASN A 356 -12.09 -12.26 -18.48
C ASN A 356 -13.50 -12.61 -17.94
N ASN A 357 -13.59 -13.66 -17.13
CA ASN A 357 -14.81 -14.08 -16.46
C ASN A 357 -14.89 -13.46 -15.05
N ILE A 358 -15.10 -12.15 -14.99
CA ILE A 358 -15.09 -11.37 -13.76
C ILE A 358 -16.54 -11.07 -13.35
N ASP A 359 -16.89 -11.38 -12.10
CA ASP A 359 -18.16 -10.97 -11.50
C ASP A 359 -18.04 -9.58 -10.87
N PHE A 360 -18.11 -8.55 -11.70
CA PHE A 360 -18.02 -7.17 -11.26
C PHE A 360 -19.09 -6.79 -10.23
N ALA A 361 -20.26 -7.42 -10.22
CA ALA A 361 -21.30 -7.13 -9.24
C ALA A 361 -20.94 -7.68 -7.83
N ALA A 362 -20.37 -8.86 -7.76
CA ALA A 362 -19.85 -9.40 -6.50
C ALA A 362 -18.65 -8.60 -6.02
N HIS A 363 -17.73 -8.22 -6.91
CA HIS A 363 -16.54 -7.44 -6.59
C HIS A 363 -16.88 -6.02 -6.13
N ALA A 364 -17.90 -5.39 -6.71
CA ALA A 364 -18.40 -4.09 -6.26
C ALA A 364 -18.87 -4.12 -4.79
N LYS A 365 -19.39 -5.25 -4.30
CA LYS A 365 -19.77 -5.39 -2.88
C LYS A 365 -18.57 -5.50 -1.95
N VAL A 366 -17.48 -6.13 -2.40
CA VAL A 366 -16.23 -6.21 -1.62
C VAL A 366 -15.65 -4.82 -1.43
N THR A 367 -15.52 -4.04 -2.51
CA THR A 367 -15.01 -2.67 -2.44
C THR A 367 -15.95 -1.73 -1.67
N GLN A 368 -17.28 -1.92 -1.77
CA GLN A 368 -18.25 -1.17 -0.98
C GLN A 368 -18.07 -1.41 0.52
N ASN A 369 -17.93 -2.67 0.95
CA ASN A 369 -17.72 -2.99 2.36
C ASN A 369 -16.40 -2.41 2.89
N ASP A 370 -15.33 -2.45 2.10
CA ASP A 370 -14.05 -1.84 2.46
C ASP A 370 -14.20 -0.32 2.64
N ALA A 371 -14.85 0.37 1.69
CA ALA A 371 -15.13 1.80 1.79
C ALA A 371 -15.95 2.14 3.05
N GLU A 372 -17.03 1.42 3.29
CA GLU A 372 -17.92 1.64 4.44
C GLU A 372 -17.20 1.43 5.79
N GLU A 373 -16.31 0.43 5.87
CA GLU A 373 -15.56 0.16 7.12
C GLU A 373 -14.39 1.12 7.35
N GLY A 374 -13.84 1.71 6.29
CA GLY A 374 -12.67 2.59 6.37
C GLY A 374 -12.99 4.08 6.50
N MET A 375 -14.23 4.51 6.15
CA MET A 375 -14.62 5.90 6.33
C MET A 375 -14.58 6.31 7.80
N VAL A 376 -13.98 7.49 8.08
CA VAL A 376 -13.75 7.98 9.44
C VAL A 376 -14.61 9.21 9.71
N LEU A 377 -15.52 9.11 10.68
CA LEU A 377 -16.28 10.25 11.16
C LEU A 377 -15.39 11.07 12.11
N LEU A 378 -14.93 12.23 11.64
CA LEU A 378 -14.01 13.10 12.37
C LEU A 378 -14.70 14.09 13.30
N LYS A 379 -15.90 14.54 12.92
CA LYS A 379 -16.71 15.49 13.71
C LYS A 379 -18.17 15.21 13.50
N ASN A 380 -19.00 15.37 14.57
CA ASN A 380 -20.45 15.22 14.47
C ASN A 380 -21.17 15.97 15.60
N ASP A 381 -21.22 17.30 15.52
CA ASP A 381 -21.82 18.14 16.52
C ASP A 381 -23.35 17.98 16.48
N ASN A 382 -23.96 17.93 17.66
CA ASN A 382 -25.41 17.83 17.82
C ASN A 382 -26.08 16.68 17.05
N ALA A 383 -25.30 15.60 16.76
CA ALA A 383 -25.76 14.49 15.95
C ALA A 383 -26.35 14.98 14.60
N LEU A 384 -25.60 15.82 13.88
CA LEU A 384 -25.95 16.30 12.53
C LEU A 384 -26.08 15.12 11.57
N LEU A 385 -25.18 14.15 11.71
CA LEU A 385 -25.23 12.84 11.04
C LEU A 385 -25.62 11.75 12.06
N PRO A 386 -26.35 10.69 11.66
CA PRO A 386 -26.87 10.46 10.30
C PRO A 386 -27.98 11.44 9.92
N ILE A 387 -28.13 11.63 8.60
CA ILE A 387 -29.12 12.53 8.02
C ILE A 387 -30.53 12.09 8.49
N LYS A 388 -31.26 12.99 9.10
CA LYS A 388 -32.59 12.70 9.65
C LYS A 388 -33.68 12.80 8.58
N ALA A 389 -34.72 11.99 8.74
CA ALA A 389 -35.91 12.10 7.89
C ALA A 389 -36.64 13.45 8.11
N GLY A 390 -37.39 13.89 7.10
CA GLY A 390 -38.22 15.07 7.18
C GLY A 390 -37.59 16.39 6.73
N LEU A 391 -36.32 16.36 6.31
CA LEU A 391 -35.71 17.52 5.64
C LEU A 391 -36.47 17.83 4.35
N LYS A 392 -36.55 19.11 3.98
CA LYS A 392 -37.21 19.58 2.75
C LYS A 392 -36.20 19.89 1.65
N LYS A 393 -35.01 20.38 2.01
CA LYS A 393 -33.98 20.82 1.06
C LYS A 393 -32.59 20.40 1.52
N ILE A 394 -31.89 19.71 0.66
CA ILE A 394 -30.50 19.33 0.87
C ILE A 394 -29.67 19.93 -0.28
N ALA A 395 -28.62 20.68 0.06
CA ALA A 395 -27.63 21.15 -0.91
C ALA A 395 -26.43 20.21 -0.95
N ILE A 396 -26.01 19.83 -2.15
CA ILE A 396 -24.75 19.13 -2.39
C ILE A 396 -23.84 20.10 -3.13
N ILE A 397 -22.64 20.35 -2.61
CA ILE A 397 -21.72 21.35 -3.15
C ILE A 397 -20.34 20.72 -3.37
N GLY A 398 -19.76 20.95 -4.53
CA GLY A 398 -18.33 20.70 -4.83
C GLY A 398 -18.00 19.36 -5.49
N SER A 399 -16.79 19.32 -5.95
CA SER A 399 -15.92 18.19 -6.33
C SER A 399 -16.55 17.02 -7.12
N HIS A 400 -17.22 17.30 -8.26
CA HIS A 400 -17.76 16.21 -9.12
C HIS A 400 -18.66 15.19 -8.40
N ALA A 401 -19.19 15.51 -7.22
CA ALA A 401 -20.10 14.64 -6.45
C ALA A 401 -21.35 14.25 -7.23
N ASP A 402 -21.69 15.01 -8.27
CA ASP A 402 -22.80 14.73 -9.19
C ASP A 402 -22.53 13.49 -10.08
N VAL A 403 -21.28 13.16 -10.35
CA VAL A 403 -20.94 12.10 -11.33
C VAL A 403 -20.08 10.99 -10.75
N GLY A 404 -19.21 11.24 -9.77
CA GLY A 404 -18.30 10.20 -9.31
C GLY A 404 -17.50 10.54 -8.07
N VAL A 405 -16.57 9.65 -7.72
CA VAL A 405 -15.61 9.76 -6.61
C VAL A 405 -14.18 9.67 -7.10
N LEU A 406 -13.27 10.37 -6.42
CA LEU A 406 -11.87 10.53 -6.80
C LEU A 406 -11.06 9.27 -6.56
N SER A 407 -10.02 9.04 -7.40
CA SER A 407 -8.97 8.04 -7.24
C SER A 407 -7.59 8.67 -7.26
N GLY A 408 -6.62 8.04 -6.57
CA GLY A 408 -5.21 8.38 -6.70
C GLY A 408 -4.65 8.07 -8.08
N GLY A 409 -3.54 8.72 -8.45
CA GLY A 409 -2.89 8.58 -9.76
C GLY A 409 -1.57 7.81 -9.71
N GLY A 410 -1.03 7.48 -10.87
CA GLY A 410 0.25 6.78 -11.00
C GLY A 410 0.11 5.34 -11.50
N SER A 411 1.13 4.51 -11.24
CA SER A 411 1.19 3.11 -11.70
C SER A 411 0.06 2.26 -11.12
N SER A 412 -0.36 2.51 -9.88
CA SER A 412 -1.43 1.76 -9.21
C SER A 412 -2.85 2.11 -9.68
N GLN A 413 -3.00 3.09 -10.59
CA GLN A 413 -4.30 3.58 -11.02
C GLN A 413 -5.10 2.53 -11.81
N VAL A 414 -6.34 2.30 -11.39
CA VAL A 414 -7.29 1.39 -12.03
C VAL A 414 -8.26 2.19 -12.91
N TYR A 415 -8.52 1.69 -14.12
CA TYR A 415 -9.56 2.26 -14.99
C TYR A 415 -10.92 1.66 -14.64
N PRO A 416 -11.94 2.51 -14.36
CA PRO A 416 -13.22 2.02 -13.86
C PRO A 416 -14.04 1.31 -14.92
N VAL A 417 -14.80 0.30 -14.48
CA VAL A 417 -15.83 -0.36 -15.26
C VAL A 417 -16.90 0.67 -15.67
N GLY A 418 -17.18 0.75 -16.97
CA GLY A 418 -18.09 1.76 -17.53
C GLY A 418 -17.42 3.09 -17.89
N GLY A 419 -16.11 3.15 -17.80
CA GLY A 419 -15.30 4.32 -18.15
C GLY A 419 -15.24 5.38 -17.04
N MET A 420 -14.38 6.37 -17.24
CA MET A 420 -14.20 7.49 -16.31
C MET A 420 -15.45 8.39 -16.27
N ALA A 421 -15.90 8.74 -15.07
CA ALA A 421 -17.04 9.63 -14.86
C ALA A 421 -16.79 11.05 -15.41
N VAL A 422 -15.54 11.52 -15.33
CA VAL A 422 -15.09 12.80 -15.88
C VAL A 422 -13.94 12.54 -16.84
N LYS A 423 -13.98 13.16 -18.01
CA LYS A 423 -12.95 13.03 -19.04
C LYS A 423 -12.13 14.31 -19.17
N GLY A 424 -10.86 14.18 -19.55
CA GLY A 424 -10.00 15.33 -19.84
C GLY A 424 -9.47 16.07 -18.62
N LEU A 425 -9.51 15.46 -17.43
CA LEU A 425 -8.83 15.97 -16.25
C LEU A 425 -7.35 15.55 -16.31
N GLY A 426 -6.44 16.56 -16.28
CA GLY A 426 -4.99 16.34 -16.38
C GLY A 426 -4.36 15.69 -15.15
N PRO A 427 -3.07 15.41 -15.24
CA PRO A 427 -2.21 15.58 -16.40
C PRO A 427 -2.41 14.53 -17.49
N ASP A 428 -2.18 14.87 -18.77
CA ASP A 428 -2.28 13.93 -19.89
C ASP A 428 -1.11 12.93 -19.97
N SER A 429 -0.03 13.21 -19.26
CA SER A 429 1.12 12.32 -19.09
C SER A 429 1.11 11.66 -17.72
N PHE A 430 1.94 10.61 -17.51
CA PHE A 430 2.15 10.04 -16.17
C PHE A 430 2.43 11.17 -15.16
N PRO A 431 1.81 11.14 -13.97
CA PRO A 431 1.04 10.06 -13.34
C PRO A 431 -0.49 10.11 -13.50
N GLY A 432 -1.02 10.99 -14.35
CA GLY A 432 -2.45 11.09 -14.57
C GLY A 432 -2.97 10.13 -15.66
N PRO A 433 -4.20 10.24 -16.19
CA PRO A 433 -5.15 11.32 -15.88
C PRO A 433 -5.68 11.25 -14.45
N THR A 434 -6.29 12.35 -13.98
CA THR A 434 -7.11 12.29 -12.76
C THR A 434 -8.38 11.48 -13.05
N VAL A 435 -8.64 10.43 -12.30
CA VAL A 435 -9.75 9.50 -12.51
C VAL A 435 -10.82 9.68 -11.46
N TYR A 436 -12.08 9.82 -11.91
CA TYR A 436 -13.27 9.71 -11.09
C TYR A 436 -14.02 8.43 -11.46
N PHE A 437 -14.26 7.56 -10.47
CA PHE A 437 -15.10 6.37 -10.64
C PHE A 437 -16.57 6.75 -10.80
N PRO A 438 -17.34 6.13 -11.70
CA PRO A 438 -18.74 6.48 -11.97
C PRO A 438 -19.71 6.00 -10.86
N SER A 439 -19.45 6.43 -9.63
CA SER A 439 -20.24 6.16 -8.42
C SER A 439 -20.63 7.49 -7.79
N SER A 440 -21.74 8.07 -8.23
CA SER A 440 -22.18 9.42 -7.86
C SER A 440 -22.71 9.50 -6.44
N PRO A 441 -22.07 10.25 -5.52
CA PRO A 441 -22.62 10.55 -4.20
C PRO A 441 -23.96 11.26 -4.26
N LEU A 442 -24.15 12.20 -5.20
CA LEU A 442 -25.42 12.90 -5.41
C LEU A 442 -26.56 11.91 -5.66
N LYS A 443 -26.38 10.94 -6.57
CA LYS A 443 -27.42 9.93 -6.86
C LYS A 443 -27.70 9.04 -5.66
N ALA A 444 -26.66 8.65 -4.91
CA ALA A 444 -26.81 7.84 -3.71
C ALA A 444 -27.59 8.60 -2.61
N ILE A 445 -27.33 9.92 -2.46
CA ILE A 445 -28.07 10.79 -1.53
C ILE A 445 -29.52 10.99 -2.01
N GLN A 446 -29.74 11.27 -3.29
CA GLN A 446 -31.10 11.44 -3.86
C GLN A 446 -31.97 10.20 -3.65
N ALA A 447 -31.39 9.00 -3.80
CA ALA A 447 -32.11 7.74 -3.59
C ALA A 447 -32.60 7.55 -2.13
N ARG A 448 -31.99 8.24 -1.17
CA ARG A 448 -32.25 8.16 0.29
C ARG A 448 -32.97 9.37 0.86
N ALA A 449 -32.97 10.46 0.14
CA ALA A 449 -33.50 11.75 0.64
C ALA A 449 -35.02 11.80 0.82
N GLY A 450 -35.75 10.75 0.43
CA GLY A 450 -37.22 10.72 0.51
C GLY A 450 -37.84 11.83 -0.36
N ASN A 451 -38.61 12.72 0.31
CA ASN A 451 -39.27 13.84 -0.36
C ASN A 451 -38.45 15.14 -0.35
N ALA A 452 -37.21 15.11 0.15
CA ALA A 452 -36.34 16.29 0.16
C ALA A 452 -35.90 16.66 -1.26
N LYS A 453 -35.96 17.94 -1.59
CA LYS A 453 -35.35 18.44 -2.82
C LYS A 453 -33.84 18.49 -2.65
N VAL A 454 -33.11 17.65 -3.37
CA VAL A 454 -31.64 17.66 -3.41
C VAL A 454 -31.18 18.50 -4.59
N THR A 455 -30.37 19.52 -4.33
CA THR A 455 -29.86 20.45 -5.35
C THR A 455 -28.34 20.41 -5.35
N PHE A 456 -27.73 20.27 -6.52
CA PHE A 456 -26.27 20.28 -6.71
C PHE A 456 -25.77 21.65 -7.15
N ASN A 457 -24.59 22.03 -6.68
CA ASN A 457 -23.78 23.16 -7.14
C ASN A 457 -22.32 22.74 -7.16
N ASP A 458 -21.60 23.01 -8.24
CA ASP A 458 -20.21 22.57 -8.44
C ASP A 458 -19.18 23.29 -7.53
N GLY A 459 -19.60 24.34 -6.83
CA GLY A 459 -18.75 25.13 -5.95
C GLY A 459 -17.84 26.14 -6.65
N SER A 460 -17.90 26.27 -7.97
CA SER A 460 -17.06 27.20 -8.76
C SER A 460 -17.32 28.65 -8.43
N ASP A 461 -18.56 29.03 -8.03
CA ASP A 461 -18.92 30.32 -7.46
C ASP A 461 -19.27 30.20 -5.96
N PRO A 462 -18.35 30.54 -5.06
CA PRO A 462 -18.61 30.48 -3.61
C PRO A 462 -19.82 31.31 -3.14
N ALA A 463 -20.13 32.40 -3.83
CA ALA A 463 -21.29 33.22 -3.49
C ALA A 463 -22.61 32.55 -3.88
N ALA A 464 -22.66 31.90 -5.04
CA ALA A 464 -23.80 31.07 -5.45
C ALA A 464 -23.99 29.88 -4.53
N ALA A 465 -22.89 29.20 -4.17
CA ALA A 465 -22.90 28.09 -3.21
C ALA A 465 -23.42 28.54 -1.83
N ALA A 466 -22.97 29.67 -1.31
CA ALA A 466 -23.43 30.21 -0.04
C ALA A 466 -24.92 30.59 -0.07
N ARG A 467 -25.42 31.15 -1.19
CA ARG A 467 -26.88 31.41 -1.34
C ARG A 467 -27.70 30.12 -1.35
N LEU A 468 -27.24 29.06 -2.01
CA LEU A 468 -27.88 27.75 -2.00
C LEU A 468 -27.88 27.17 -0.57
N ALA A 469 -26.73 27.27 0.11
CA ALA A 469 -26.58 26.83 1.49
C ALA A 469 -27.58 27.50 2.43
N ALA A 470 -27.70 28.83 2.36
CA ALA A 470 -28.65 29.61 3.19
C ALA A 470 -30.12 29.22 2.95
N ALA A 471 -30.47 28.68 1.79
CA ALA A 471 -31.81 28.26 1.39
C ALA A 471 -32.09 26.78 1.70
N SER A 472 -31.18 26.05 2.31
CA SER A 472 -31.23 24.59 2.51
C SER A 472 -31.32 24.25 4.01
N ASP A 473 -31.93 23.10 4.32
CA ASP A 473 -32.02 22.60 5.71
C ASP A 473 -30.70 21.92 6.13
N LEU A 474 -30.01 21.30 5.16
CA LEU A 474 -28.71 20.64 5.32
C LEU A 474 -27.84 20.90 4.09
N VAL A 475 -26.55 21.07 4.32
CA VAL A 475 -25.56 21.21 3.26
C VAL A 475 -24.52 20.12 3.42
N ILE A 476 -24.13 19.48 2.30
CA ILE A 476 -23.02 18.54 2.26
C ILE A 476 -22.03 19.08 1.24
N VAL A 477 -20.82 19.42 1.69
CA VAL A 477 -19.72 19.87 0.84
C VAL A 477 -18.78 18.71 0.60
N PHE A 478 -18.54 18.40 -0.66
CA PHE A 478 -17.50 17.45 -1.08
C PHE A 478 -16.24 18.23 -1.40
N ALA A 479 -15.15 17.87 -0.75
CA ALA A 479 -13.83 18.47 -0.95
C ALA A 479 -12.80 17.38 -1.19
N HIS A 480 -11.76 17.70 -1.98
CA HIS A 480 -10.82 16.70 -2.43
C HIS A 480 -9.39 17.23 -2.48
N GLN A 481 -8.43 16.31 -2.38
CA GLN A 481 -7.04 16.53 -2.73
C GLN A 481 -6.56 15.33 -3.54
N TRP A 482 -6.24 15.55 -4.82
CA TRP A 482 -5.65 14.50 -5.66
C TRP A 482 -4.17 14.33 -5.34
N THR A 483 -3.76 13.09 -5.08
CA THR A 483 -2.36 12.69 -4.89
C THR A 483 -1.99 11.58 -5.87
N ALA A 484 -0.74 11.48 -6.24
CA ALA A 484 -0.29 10.50 -7.21
C ALA A 484 1.21 10.23 -7.10
N GLU A 485 1.64 9.12 -7.67
CA GLU A 485 3.05 8.79 -7.88
C GLU A 485 3.77 9.90 -8.65
N ALA A 486 5.05 10.05 -8.41
CA ALA A 486 6.00 10.96 -9.04
C ALA A 486 5.93 12.43 -8.59
N PHE A 487 5.03 12.83 -7.70
CA PHE A 487 5.08 14.14 -7.08
C PHE A 487 4.48 14.15 -5.67
N ASP A 488 5.04 15.00 -4.81
CA ASP A 488 4.48 15.28 -3.50
C ASP A 488 3.57 16.51 -3.58
N VAL A 489 2.53 16.56 -2.74
CA VAL A 489 1.70 17.76 -2.63
C VAL A 489 2.53 18.90 -2.02
N PRO A 490 2.36 20.15 -2.51
CA PRO A 490 3.19 21.26 -2.05
C PRO A 490 2.94 21.65 -0.58
N ASN A 491 1.75 21.37 -0.09
CA ASN A 491 1.31 21.60 1.29
C ASN A 491 0.08 20.74 1.61
N LEU A 492 -0.34 20.74 2.85
CA LEU A 492 -1.50 19.96 3.33
C LEU A 492 -2.85 20.73 3.26
N SER A 493 -2.91 21.92 2.65
CA SER A 493 -4.17 22.64 2.41
C SER A 493 -4.95 21.99 1.26
N LEU A 494 -6.27 22.12 1.30
CA LEU A 494 -7.11 21.71 0.16
C LEU A 494 -6.81 22.62 -1.05
N PRO A 495 -6.64 22.07 -2.27
CA PRO A 495 -6.36 22.86 -3.47
C PRO A 495 -7.58 23.69 -3.91
N ASP A 496 -7.39 24.56 -4.92
CA ASP A 496 -8.44 25.26 -5.67
C ASP A 496 -9.39 26.11 -4.80
N ASN A 497 -8.85 26.76 -3.74
CA ASN A 497 -9.63 27.59 -2.80
C ASN A 497 -10.80 26.87 -2.11
N GLN A 498 -10.78 25.55 -1.99
CA GLN A 498 -11.83 24.76 -1.37
C GLN A 498 -12.01 25.16 0.11
N ASP A 499 -10.96 25.52 0.83
CA ASP A 499 -11.06 26.02 2.22
C ASP A 499 -11.92 27.28 2.30
N ALA A 500 -11.79 28.22 1.34
CA ALA A 500 -12.60 29.43 1.28
C ALA A 500 -14.07 29.13 0.91
N LEU A 501 -14.31 28.16 0.01
CA LEU A 501 -15.64 27.69 -0.34
C LEU A 501 -16.35 27.11 0.91
N ILE A 502 -15.69 26.20 1.63
CA ILE A 502 -16.24 25.59 2.84
C ILE A 502 -16.55 26.65 3.89
N ALA A 503 -15.64 27.60 4.11
CA ALA A 503 -15.85 28.69 5.06
C ALA A 503 -17.05 29.58 4.70
N ALA A 504 -17.22 29.92 3.41
CA ALA A 504 -18.36 30.70 2.93
C ALA A 504 -19.70 29.97 3.10
N VAL A 505 -19.72 28.67 2.79
CA VAL A 505 -20.89 27.78 2.94
C VAL A 505 -21.26 27.63 4.42
N ALA A 506 -20.29 27.29 5.28
CA ALA A 506 -20.51 27.10 6.72
C ALA A 506 -21.00 28.37 7.41
N LYS A 507 -20.51 29.54 7.01
CA LYS A 507 -20.99 30.84 7.47
C LYS A 507 -22.45 31.08 7.07
N ALA A 508 -22.88 30.59 5.91
CA ALA A 508 -24.26 30.74 5.42
C ALA A 508 -25.22 29.73 6.04
N ASN A 509 -24.74 28.54 6.42
CA ASN A 509 -25.55 27.49 7.04
C ASN A 509 -24.72 26.66 8.04
N PRO A 510 -25.00 26.72 9.35
CA PRO A 510 -24.28 25.96 10.37
C PRO A 510 -24.57 24.45 10.30
N HIS A 511 -25.64 24.01 9.60
CA HIS A 511 -25.90 22.59 9.33
C HIS A 511 -25.12 22.13 8.10
N THR A 512 -23.80 22.37 8.09
CA THR A 512 -22.91 21.96 7.03
C THR A 512 -22.10 20.74 7.48
N ALA A 513 -22.17 19.67 6.69
CA ALA A 513 -21.27 18.53 6.76
C ALA A 513 -20.26 18.60 5.61
N VAL A 514 -19.01 18.19 5.86
CA VAL A 514 -17.97 18.10 4.84
C VAL A 514 -17.61 16.63 4.65
N VAL A 515 -17.56 16.17 3.41
CA VAL A 515 -17.03 14.86 3.01
C VAL A 515 -15.70 15.10 2.30
N LEU A 516 -14.65 14.51 2.80
CA LEU A 516 -13.30 14.64 2.27
C LEU A 516 -12.94 13.41 1.43
N GLU A 517 -12.46 13.65 0.21
CA GLU A 517 -11.89 12.64 -0.67
C GLU A 517 -10.39 12.92 -0.81
N THR A 518 -9.56 12.38 0.11
CA THR A 518 -8.12 12.69 0.18
C THR A 518 -7.26 11.43 0.25
N GLY A 519 -6.01 11.56 -0.22
CA GLY A 519 -5.03 10.48 -0.17
C GLY A 519 -4.24 10.39 1.14
N GLY A 520 -4.44 11.36 2.04
CA GLY A 520 -3.73 11.49 3.31
C GLY A 520 -4.28 12.61 4.16
N ALA A 521 -3.51 13.07 5.15
CA ALA A 521 -3.91 14.14 6.06
C ALA A 521 -4.01 15.50 5.34
N VAL A 522 -5.03 16.27 5.69
CA VAL A 522 -5.20 17.67 5.23
C VAL A 522 -5.46 18.59 6.41
N LEU A 523 -5.10 19.88 6.25
CA LEU A 523 -5.44 20.94 7.19
C LEU A 523 -6.91 21.33 7.03
N MET A 524 -7.56 21.71 8.14
CA MET A 524 -8.99 22.06 8.15
C MET A 524 -9.21 23.39 8.91
N PRO A 525 -8.84 24.55 8.33
CA PRO A 525 -8.96 25.84 9.01
C PRO A 525 -10.41 26.20 9.35
N TRP A 526 -11.36 25.60 8.65
CA TRP A 526 -12.81 25.77 8.80
C TRP A 526 -13.47 24.79 9.78
N LEU A 527 -12.72 23.85 10.38
CA LEU A 527 -13.26 22.74 11.20
C LEU A 527 -14.22 23.20 12.29
N LYS A 528 -13.96 24.33 12.94
CA LYS A 528 -14.83 24.86 14.01
C LYS A 528 -16.20 25.34 13.52
N ASP A 529 -16.32 25.70 12.24
CA ASP A 529 -17.47 26.35 11.65
C ASP A 529 -18.46 25.36 10.98
N VAL A 530 -18.09 24.09 10.85
CA VAL A 530 -18.95 23.03 10.27
C VAL A 530 -19.49 22.08 11.35
N GLY A 531 -20.66 21.50 11.11
CA GLY A 531 -21.30 20.59 12.06
C GLY A 531 -20.81 19.15 12.03
N ALA A 532 -20.34 18.66 10.88
CA ALA A 532 -19.80 17.31 10.74
C ALA A 532 -18.69 17.24 9.70
N VAL A 533 -17.77 16.27 9.86
CA VAL A 533 -16.72 15.95 8.88
C VAL A 533 -16.61 14.45 8.78
N LEU A 534 -16.69 13.93 7.55
CA LEU A 534 -16.47 12.52 7.19
C LEU A 534 -15.26 12.44 6.25
N GLU A 535 -14.21 11.75 6.67
CA GLU A 535 -13.10 11.38 5.79
C GLU A 535 -13.47 10.10 5.05
N ALA A 536 -13.64 10.21 3.73
CA ALA A 536 -13.99 9.10 2.86
C ALA A 536 -12.78 8.53 2.09
N TRP A 537 -11.61 9.15 2.21
CA TRP A 537 -10.40 8.79 1.48
C TRP A 537 -10.63 8.75 -0.04
N TYR A 538 -9.97 7.86 -0.78
CA TYR A 538 -10.38 7.50 -2.14
C TYR A 538 -11.21 6.21 -2.05
N PRO A 539 -12.54 6.29 -2.19
CA PRO A 539 -13.41 5.22 -1.72
C PRO A 539 -13.67 4.11 -2.74
N GLY A 540 -12.95 4.11 -3.89
CA GLY A 540 -13.01 3.03 -4.88
C GLY A 540 -14.30 2.95 -5.69
N THR A 541 -14.49 1.82 -6.37
CA THR A 541 -15.54 1.61 -7.39
C THR A 541 -16.97 1.91 -6.88
N SER A 542 -17.27 1.59 -5.63
CA SER A 542 -18.62 1.77 -5.05
C SER A 542 -18.70 2.93 -4.05
N GLY A 543 -17.75 3.87 -4.10
CA GLY A 543 -17.56 4.90 -3.09
C GLY A 543 -18.75 5.80 -2.87
N GLY A 544 -19.42 6.26 -3.92
CA GLY A 544 -20.60 7.13 -3.80
C GLY A 544 -21.76 6.45 -3.09
N GLU A 545 -21.99 5.17 -3.34
CA GLU A 545 -23.00 4.38 -2.64
C GLU A 545 -22.63 4.19 -1.16
N ALA A 546 -21.36 3.86 -0.87
CA ALA A 546 -20.87 3.73 0.50
C ALA A 546 -21.01 5.03 1.30
N ILE A 547 -20.62 6.19 0.72
CA ILE A 547 -20.81 7.51 1.31
C ILE A 547 -22.30 7.76 1.62
N GLY A 548 -23.20 7.51 0.65
CA GLY A 548 -24.63 7.68 0.85
C GLY A 548 -25.15 6.86 2.02
N ARG A 549 -24.78 5.60 2.14
CA ARG A 549 -25.21 4.69 3.21
C ARG A 549 -24.70 5.12 4.59
N VAL A 550 -23.45 5.58 4.66
CA VAL A 550 -22.90 6.11 5.92
C VAL A 550 -23.61 7.40 6.32
N LEU A 551 -23.80 8.35 5.40
CA LEU A 551 -24.47 9.62 5.68
C LEU A 551 -25.91 9.45 6.19
N PHE A 552 -26.65 8.44 5.71
CA PHE A 552 -28.03 8.17 6.14
C PHE A 552 -28.13 7.14 7.29
N GLY A 553 -27.02 6.65 7.81
CA GLY A 553 -26.99 5.73 8.95
C GLY A 553 -27.43 4.30 8.64
N GLU A 554 -27.50 3.91 7.37
CA GLU A 554 -27.65 2.50 6.97
C GLU A 554 -26.41 1.69 7.39
N VAL A 555 -25.27 2.36 7.42
CA VAL A 555 -24.01 1.87 7.94
C VAL A 555 -23.51 2.84 9.02
N ASN A 556 -23.16 2.31 10.17
CA ASN A 556 -22.54 3.09 11.24
C ASN A 556 -21.03 3.22 10.94
N PRO A 557 -20.47 4.45 10.84
CA PRO A 557 -19.04 4.63 10.61
C PRO A 557 -18.22 3.93 11.70
N SER A 558 -17.16 3.27 11.29
CA SER A 558 -16.31 2.47 12.17
C SER A 558 -14.83 2.53 11.81
N GLY A 559 -14.47 3.39 10.88
CA GLY A 559 -13.09 3.66 10.53
C GLY A 559 -12.40 4.47 11.62
N HIS A 560 -11.10 4.25 11.78
CA HIS A 560 -10.24 5.00 12.68
C HIS A 560 -8.98 5.43 11.92
N LEU A 561 -8.49 6.65 12.17
CA LEU A 561 -7.36 7.22 11.45
C LEU A 561 -6.11 6.32 11.54
N PRO A 562 -5.54 5.89 10.42
CA PRO A 562 -4.27 5.16 10.40
C PRO A 562 -3.06 6.10 10.41
N ILE A 563 -3.31 7.41 10.44
CA ILE A 563 -2.33 8.49 10.48
C ILE A 563 -2.79 9.62 11.37
N THR A 564 -1.84 10.41 11.87
CA THR A 564 -2.09 11.64 12.61
C THR A 564 -2.38 12.78 11.65
N PHE A 565 -3.43 13.55 11.89
CA PHE A 565 -3.72 14.81 11.18
C PHE A 565 -3.10 15.98 11.94
N PRO A 566 -2.09 16.67 11.39
CA PRO A 566 -1.46 17.81 12.06
C PRO A 566 -2.40 19.03 12.10
N ALA A 567 -2.26 19.87 13.11
CA ALA A 567 -2.96 21.16 13.15
C ALA A 567 -2.26 22.21 12.28
N SER A 568 -1.00 22.01 11.98
CA SER A 568 -0.19 22.81 11.03
C SER A 568 1.05 22.02 10.59
N GLU A 569 1.62 22.38 9.44
CA GLU A 569 2.85 21.76 8.94
C GLU A 569 4.07 22.01 9.84
N GLN A 570 4.01 23.07 10.68
CA GLN A 570 5.06 23.36 11.66
C GLN A 570 5.18 22.29 12.75
N GLN A 571 4.21 21.41 12.88
CA GLN A 571 4.25 20.26 13.79
C GLN A 571 5.02 19.06 13.24
N LEU A 572 5.29 19.04 11.93
CA LEU A 572 5.97 17.92 11.27
C LEU A 572 7.46 17.89 11.64
N PRO A 573 8.11 16.71 11.61
CA PRO A 573 9.58 16.60 11.76
C PRO A 573 10.33 17.45 10.72
N ARG A 574 9.80 17.56 9.53
CA ARG A 574 10.27 18.36 8.41
C ARG A 574 9.15 19.33 7.97
N PRO A 575 9.07 20.55 8.55
CA PRO A 575 8.04 21.52 8.19
C PRO A 575 8.09 21.94 6.71
N VAL A 576 9.27 21.88 6.11
CA VAL A 576 9.50 22.09 4.67
C VAL A 576 9.95 20.77 4.07
N LEU A 577 9.36 20.41 2.92
CA LEU A 577 9.75 19.21 2.18
C LEU A 577 11.21 19.31 1.72
N ASP A 578 11.97 18.25 1.91
CA ASP A 578 13.35 18.16 1.45
C ASP A 578 13.41 18.03 -0.08
N GLY A 579 14.43 18.67 -0.70
CA GLY A 579 14.62 18.68 -2.14
C GLY A 579 13.85 19.82 -2.84
N ASP A 580 13.99 19.88 -4.16
CA ASP A 580 13.33 20.87 -5.02
C ASP A 580 12.52 20.13 -6.09
N PRO A 581 11.18 20.15 -6.03
CA PRO A 581 10.35 19.46 -7.03
C PRO A 581 10.54 19.98 -8.46
N LYS A 582 11.13 21.19 -8.63
CA LYS A 582 11.48 21.74 -9.94
C LYS A 582 12.83 21.24 -10.47
N LYS A 583 13.60 20.54 -9.63
CA LYS A 583 14.93 19.99 -9.94
C LYS A 583 15.04 18.57 -9.39
N PRO A 584 14.17 17.64 -9.81
CA PRO A 584 14.09 16.29 -9.24
C PRO A 584 15.35 15.45 -9.48
N GLU A 585 16.25 15.89 -10.41
CA GLU A 585 17.52 15.23 -10.71
C GLU A 585 18.65 15.56 -9.73
N LEU A 586 18.46 16.54 -8.85
CA LEU A 586 19.48 16.89 -7.87
C LEU A 586 19.59 15.81 -6.80
N ARG A 587 20.83 15.52 -6.41
CA ARG A 587 21.12 14.64 -5.27
C ARG A 587 21.07 15.46 -3.99
N PHE A 588 20.37 14.93 -2.99
CA PHE A 588 20.31 15.51 -1.66
C PHE A 588 20.12 14.42 -0.63
N ASP A 589 20.40 14.74 0.62
CA ASP A 589 20.20 13.84 1.75
C ASP A 589 18.90 14.22 2.48
N VAL A 590 18.16 13.20 2.91
CA VAL A 590 17.00 13.32 3.78
C VAL A 590 17.36 12.64 5.11
N ASN A 591 17.52 13.44 6.14
CA ASN A 591 17.87 12.92 7.46
C ASN A 591 16.59 12.67 8.27
N TYR A 592 16.33 11.40 8.59
CA TYR A 592 15.24 11.00 9.46
C TYR A 592 15.64 11.16 10.94
N SER A 593 15.89 12.41 11.35
CA SER A 593 16.31 12.77 12.71
C SER A 593 15.29 12.43 13.79
N GLU A 594 14.04 12.22 13.43
CA GLU A 594 12.99 11.69 14.30
C GLU A 594 13.20 10.20 14.65
N GLY A 595 14.04 9.51 13.90
CA GLY A 595 14.34 8.09 14.08
C GLY A 595 13.10 7.21 13.97
N ALA A 596 12.82 6.40 14.99
CA ALA A 596 11.64 5.55 15.05
C ALA A 596 10.37 6.27 15.55
N ALA A 597 10.45 7.57 15.87
CA ALA A 597 9.30 8.35 16.31
C ALA A 597 8.45 8.84 15.13
N VAL A 598 7.92 7.91 14.33
CA VAL A 598 7.06 8.21 13.17
C VAL A 598 5.65 8.54 13.64
N GLY A 599 5.01 9.51 12.99
CA GLY A 599 3.60 9.86 13.17
C GLY A 599 3.24 10.22 14.63
N TYR A 600 2.22 9.56 15.21
CA TYR A 600 1.77 9.85 16.59
C TYR A 600 2.88 9.78 17.62
N LYS A 601 3.92 8.95 17.42
CA LYS A 601 5.07 8.83 18.32
C LYS A 601 5.87 10.13 18.37
N TRP A 602 6.01 10.83 17.23
CA TRP A 602 6.63 12.15 17.18
C TRP A 602 5.81 13.19 17.94
N PHE A 603 4.48 13.21 17.70
CA PHE A 603 3.59 14.12 18.42
C PHE A 603 3.65 13.90 19.94
N ASP A 604 3.64 12.65 20.38
CA ASP A 604 3.79 12.30 21.80
C ASP A 604 5.17 12.70 22.36
N LEU A 605 6.25 12.41 21.62
CA LEU A 605 7.63 12.76 22.02
C LEU A 605 7.80 14.27 22.23
N LYS A 606 7.19 15.06 21.33
CA LYS A 606 7.29 16.54 21.36
C LYS A 606 6.19 17.19 22.20
N GLY A 607 5.24 16.44 22.72
CA GLY A 607 4.09 16.98 23.45
C GLY A 607 3.18 17.86 22.57
N LEU A 608 3.10 17.58 21.26
CA LEU A 608 2.31 18.33 20.30
C LEU A 608 0.86 17.85 20.30
N LYS A 609 -0.07 18.77 20.18
CA LYS A 609 -1.50 18.44 20.03
C LYS A 609 -1.88 18.46 18.54
N PRO A 610 -2.14 17.32 17.92
CA PRO A 610 -2.59 17.26 16.52
C PRO A 610 -4.04 17.79 16.38
N LEU A 611 -4.47 17.98 15.12
CA LEU A 611 -5.87 18.25 14.79
C LEU A 611 -6.74 17.04 15.14
N PHE A 612 -6.31 15.85 14.65
CA PHE A 612 -6.86 14.55 15.04
C PHE A 612 -5.72 13.55 15.28
N PRO A 613 -5.75 12.81 16.41
CA PRO A 613 -4.71 11.85 16.72
C PRO A 613 -4.87 10.55 15.92
N PHE A 614 -3.78 9.81 15.78
CA PHE A 614 -3.79 8.43 15.31
C PHE A 614 -4.82 7.58 16.07
N GLY A 615 -5.53 6.74 15.37
CA GLY A 615 -6.55 5.86 15.91
C GLY A 615 -7.90 6.56 16.19
N TYR A 616 -8.05 7.87 15.89
CA TYR A 616 -9.29 8.60 16.13
C TYR A 616 -10.39 8.23 15.14
N GLY A 617 -11.61 8.08 15.61
CA GLY A 617 -12.82 7.91 14.82
C GLY A 617 -14.06 7.92 15.70
N LEU A 618 -15.12 8.57 15.23
CA LEU A 618 -16.43 8.61 15.89
C LEU A 618 -17.37 7.54 15.31
N SER A 619 -18.44 7.27 16.07
CA SER A 619 -19.49 6.33 15.70
C SER A 619 -20.86 6.96 16.00
N TYR A 620 -21.91 6.47 15.35
CA TYR A 620 -23.32 6.80 15.71
C TYR A 620 -23.79 6.06 16.97
N THR A 621 -22.94 5.25 17.57
CA THR A 621 -23.19 4.59 18.87
C THR A 621 -22.01 4.87 19.82
N SER A 622 -22.06 4.33 21.02
CA SER A 622 -21.00 4.48 22.02
C SER A 622 -20.53 3.13 22.54
N PHE A 623 -19.24 3.06 22.92
CA PHE A 623 -18.64 1.85 23.46
C PHE A 623 -17.92 2.14 24.76
N SER A 624 -17.89 1.15 25.68
CA SER A 624 -17.03 1.16 26.86
C SER A 624 -16.01 0.03 26.80
N HIS A 625 -14.87 0.26 27.45
CA HIS A 625 -13.76 -0.68 27.57
C HIS A 625 -13.48 -0.90 29.06
N ASP A 626 -13.86 -2.08 29.58
CA ASP A 626 -13.84 -2.37 30.99
C ASP A 626 -13.01 -3.63 31.30
N GLY A 627 -12.64 -3.82 32.57
CA GLY A 627 -12.01 -5.06 33.02
C GLY A 627 -10.62 -5.33 32.43
N LEU A 628 -9.84 -4.26 32.18
CA LEU A 628 -8.49 -4.37 31.65
C LEU A 628 -7.59 -5.15 32.61
N ALA A 629 -6.93 -6.18 32.08
CA ALA A 629 -5.87 -6.94 32.77
C ALA A 629 -4.72 -7.21 31.80
N ALA A 630 -3.50 -7.17 32.31
CA ALA A 630 -2.30 -7.50 31.57
C ALA A 630 -1.50 -8.57 32.33
N HIS A 631 -1.06 -9.59 31.63
CA HIS A 631 -0.32 -10.70 32.19
C HIS A 631 0.88 -11.05 31.34
N TRP A 632 2.04 -11.17 31.99
CA TRP A 632 3.28 -11.62 31.36
C TRP A 632 3.56 -13.06 31.78
N ALA A 633 3.65 -13.96 30.83
CA ALA A 633 4.03 -15.35 31.02
C ALA A 633 4.76 -15.87 29.78
N ASP A 634 5.72 -16.73 29.95
CA ASP A 634 6.42 -17.46 28.87
C ASP A 634 6.95 -16.54 27.76
N GLY A 635 7.48 -15.37 28.13
CA GLY A 635 7.99 -14.40 27.15
C GLY A 635 6.92 -13.59 26.40
N GLN A 636 5.65 -13.71 26.79
CA GLN A 636 4.51 -13.11 26.08
C GLN A 636 3.68 -12.21 26.99
N LEU A 637 3.43 -10.98 26.55
CA LEU A 637 2.43 -10.11 27.15
C LEU A 637 1.06 -10.36 26.54
N THR A 638 0.11 -10.81 27.37
CA THR A 638 -1.29 -10.97 26.99
C THR A 638 -2.14 -9.90 27.70
N VAL A 639 -2.98 -9.22 26.94
CA VAL A 639 -3.87 -8.17 27.43
C VAL A 639 -5.31 -8.59 27.21
N SER A 640 -6.13 -8.51 28.25
CA SER A 640 -7.55 -8.84 28.17
C SER A 640 -8.42 -7.71 28.72
N PHE A 641 -9.57 -7.50 28.10
CA PHE A 641 -10.54 -6.48 28.48
C PHE A 641 -11.92 -6.85 27.91
N THR A 642 -12.95 -6.10 28.26
CA THR A 642 -14.30 -6.29 27.75
C THR A 642 -14.72 -5.04 26.99
N ILE A 643 -15.23 -5.21 25.76
CA ILE A 643 -15.85 -4.14 24.99
C ILE A 643 -17.37 -4.32 25.09
N LYS A 644 -18.11 -3.22 25.31
CA LYS A 644 -19.56 -3.20 25.34
C LYS A 644 -20.10 -2.05 24.48
N ASN A 645 -21.06 -2.34 23.63
CA ASN A 645 -21.85 -1.30 22.97
C ASN A 645 -22.86 -0.73 23.99
N THR A 646 -22.65 0.50 24.40
CA THR A 646 -23.47 1.23 25.41
C THR A 646 -24.55 2.10 24.78
N GLY A 647 -24.55 2.25 23.45
CA GLY A 647 -25.53 3.04 22.72
C GLY A 647 -26.68 2.23 22.15
N ALA A 648 -27.51 2.89 21.33
CA ALA A 648 -28.79 2.34 20.84
C ALA A 648 -28.68 1.71 19.42
N VAL A 649 -27.53 1.87 18.74
CA VAL A 649 -27.33 1.42 17.36
C VAL A 649 -26.23 0.35 17.33
N ALA A 650 -26.38 -0.66 16.49
CA ALA A 650 -25.30 -1.63 16.24
C ALA A 650 -24.10 -0.92 15.61
N GLY A 651 -22.90 -1.35 15.96
CA GLY A 651 -21.68 -0.74 15.43
C GLY A 651 -20.47 -1.64 15.58
N LYS A 652 -19.39 -1.23 14.93
CA LYS A 652 -18.08 -1.86 15.10
C LYS A 652 -17.18 -0.88 15.87
N ASP A 653 -16.36 -1.41 16.77
CA ASP A 653 -15.41 -0.65 17.58
C ASP A 653 -14.01 -1.21 17.43
N VAL A 654 -13.01 -0.35 17.53
CA VAL A 654 -11.58 -0.70 17.50
C VAL A 654 -10.97 -0.42 18.86
N ALA A 655 -10.78 -1.46 19.66
CA ALA A 655 -9.99 -1.33 20.88
C ALA A 655 -8.52 -1.32 20.54
N GLN A 656 -7.81 -0.27 20.94
CA GLN A 656 -6.39 -0.05 20.71
C GLN A 656 -5.64 -0.25 22.03
N VAL A 657 -4.64 -1.12 22.03
CA VAL A 657 -3.80 -1.37 23.20
C VAL A 657 -2.47 -0.67 23.00
N TYR A 658 -2.21 0.33 23.84
CA TYR A 658 -0.90 1.01 23.88
C TYR A 658 -0.09 0.52 25.05
N VAL A 659 1.23 0.42 24.84
CA VAL A 659 2.18 0.07 25.89
C VAL A 659 3.18 1.21 26.05
N ALA A 660 3.43 1.60 27.30
CA ALA A 660 4.48 2.55 27.67
C ALA A 660 5.55 1.83 28.49
N SER A 661 6.81 2.07 28.15
CA SER A 661 7.96 1.54 28.88
C SER A 661 8.27 2.35 30.16
N PRO A 662 9.12 1.85 31.05
CA PRO A 662 9.76 2.71 32.04
C PRO A 662 10.35 3.96 31.38
N LYS A 663 10.22 5.11 32.06
CA LYS A 663 10.53 6.44 31.51
C LYS A 663 11.91 6.52 30.85
N GLY A 664 11.93 7.01 29.60
CA GLY A 664 13.17 7.35 28.88
C GLY A 664 13.87 6.19 28.20
N LEU A 665 13.20 5.02 28.07
CA LEU A 665 13.80 3.85 27.40
C LEU A 665 13.49 3.78 25.90
N TRP A 666 12.41 4.40 25.42
CA TRP A 666 11.96 4.32 24.04
C TRP A 666 12.04 5.68 23.32
N GLU A 667 11.92 5.62 21.99
CA GLU A 667 11.85 6.78 21.09
C GLU A 667 10.62 7.67 21.34
N ALA A 668 9.58 7.10 21.98
CA ALA A 668 8.33 7.79 22.29
C ALA A 668 7.76 7.30 23.63
N PRO A 669 6.85 8.07 24.27
CA PRO A 669 6.23 7.68 25.53
C PRO A 669 5.45 6.37 25.48
N LYS A 670 4.87 6.03 24.32
CA LYS A 670 4.11 4.80 24.13
C LYS A 670 4.17 4.31 22.68
N ARG A 671 3.82 3.03 22.48
CA ARG A 671 3.67 2.37 21.18
C ARG A 671 2.33 1.64 21.12
N LEU A 672 1.73 1.55 19.93
CA LEU A 672 0.64 0.59 19.69
C LEU A 672 1.18 -0.83 19.83
N GLY A 673 0.62 -1.61 20.76
CA GLY A 673 1.04 -2.98 21.03
C GLY A 673 0.12 -4.04 20.46
N ALA A 674 -1.18 -3.73 20.33
CA ALA A 674 -2.18 -4.60 19.74
C ALA A 674 -3.45 -3.82 19.41
N PHE A 675 -4.31 -4.41 18.59
CA PHE A 675 -5.64 -3.88 18.34
C PHE A 675 -6.63 -5.01 18.02
N GLN A 676 -7.93 -4.73 18.19
CA GLN A 676 -8.99 -5.67 17.82
C GLN A 676 -10.23 -4.90 17.41
N LYS A 677 -10.77 -5.20 16.23
CA LYS A 677 -12.08 -4.69 15.78
C LYS A 677 -13.17 -5.71 16.06
N LEU A 678 -14.31 -5.25 16.60
CA LEU A 678 -15.45 -6.10 16.92
C LEU A 678 -16.78 -5.43 16.51
N ALA A 679 -17.69 -6.23 15.95
CA ALA A 679 -19.07 -5.84 15.71
C ALA A 679 -19.93 -6.22 16.93
N LEU A 680 -20.70 -5.24 17.46
CA LEU A 680 -21.52 -5.41 18.65
C LEU A 680 -22.91 -4.82 18.42
N LYS A 681 -23.94 -5.57 18.80
CA LYS A 681 -25.33 -5.07 18.89
C LYS A 681 -25.50 -4.17 20.11
N PRO A 682 -26.55 -3.33 20.17
CA PRO A 682 -26.86 -2.56 21.36
C PRO A 682 -26.91 -3.43 22.62
N GLY A 683 -26.18 -3.01 23.66
CA GLY A 683 -26.05 -3.72 24.92
C GLY A 683 -25.15 -4.97 24.91
N GLU A 684 -24.70 -5.44 23.76
CA GLU A 684 -23.80 -6.60 23.63
C GLU A 684 -22.41 -6.28 24.20
N SER A 685 -21.85 -7.26 24.91
CA SER A 685 -20.49 -7.21 25.46
C SER A 685 -19.68 -8.41 24.99
N ARG A 686 -18.40 -8.21 24.71
CA ARG A 686 -17.44 -9.27 24.41
C ARG A 686 -16.14 -9.11 25.15
N LYS A 687 -15.66 -10.21 25.73
CA LYS A 687 -14.30 -10.29 26.28
C LYS A 687 -13.32 -10.49 25.14
N VAL A 688 -12.26 -9.69 25.13
CA VAL A 688 -11.17 -9.72 24.18
C VAL A 688 -9.89 -10.16 24.88
N SER A 689 -9.04 -10.89 24.18
CA SER A 689 -7.68 -11.20 24.61
C SER A 689 -6.75 -11.07 23.42
N VAL A 690 -5.74 -10.20 23.52
CA VAL A 690 -4.75 -9.93 22.49
C VAL A 690 -3.34 -10.16 23.02
N LYS A 691 -2.44 -10.58 22.14
CA LYS A 691 -1.01 -10.71 22.44
C LYS A 691 -0.26 -9.55 21.86
N VAL A 692 0.71 -9.03 22.61
CA VAL A 692 1.60 -7.97 22.16
C VAL A 692 2.86 -8.61 21.59
N ASP A 693 3.23 -8.25 20.36
CA ASP A 693 4.49 -8.70 19.76
C ASP A 693 5.68 -8.26 20.63
N PRO A 694 6.57 -9.15 21.05
CA PRO A 694 7.71 -8.81 21.91
C PRO A 694 8.61 -7.69 21.35
N ARG A 695 8.70 -7.55 20.02
CA ARG A 695 9.47 -6.47 19.36
C ARG A 695 8.92 -5.09 19.70
N LEU A 696 7.59 -4.96 19.88
CA LEU A 696 6.94 -3.70 20.26
C LEU A 696 7.17 -3.34 21.74
N LEU A 697 7.66 -4.27 22.55
CA LEU A 697 8.08 -4.05 23.95
C LEU A 697 9.57 -3.77 24.10
N ALA A 698 10.33 -3.93 23.03
CA ALA A 698 11.79 -4.00 23.04
C ALA A 698 12.45 -2.81 22.31
N MET A 699 13.74 -2.64 22.56
CA MET A 699 14.65 -1.84 21.74
C MET A 699 15.53 -2.76 20.91
N TYR A 700 15.68 -2.49 19.63
CA TYR A 700 16.61 -3.22 18.78
C TYR A 700 18.05 -2.85 19.12
N GLN A 701 18.92 -3.84 19.12
CA GLN A 701 20.35 -3.71 19.39
C GLN A 701 21.12 -4.09 18.13
N SER A 702 21.53 -3.13 17.35
CA SER A 702 22.20 -3.32 16.06
C SER A 702 23.45 -4.19 16.15
N LYS A 703 24.26 -4.00 17.21
CA LYS A 703 25.52 -4.75 17.41
C LYS A 703 25.28 -6.26 17.59
N ASP A 704 24.24 -6.61 18.35
CA ASP A 704 23.96 -7.99 18.73
C ASP A 704 22.88 -8.63 17.83
N LYS A 705 22.22 -7.82 16.99
CA LYS A 705 21.06 -8.21 16.16
C LYS A 705 19.94 -8.85 16.98
N THR A 706 19.61 -8.26 18.12
CA THR A 706 18.60 -8.77 19.05
C THR A 706 17.67 -7.65 19.51
N TRP A 707 16.48 -8.03 19.97
CA TRP A 707 15.57 -7.14 20.64
C TRP A 707 15.68 -7.32 22.16
N LYS A 708 15.81 -6.23 22.91
CA LYS A 708 15.94 -6.27 24.38
C LYS A 708 14.77 -5.55 25.03
N ILE A 709 13.99 -6.30 25.79
CA ILE A 709 12.98 -5.79 26.72
C ILE A 709 13.70 -5.48 28.04
N ALA A 710 13.65 -4.24 28.47
CA ALA A 710 14.23 -3.86 29.78
C ALA A 710 13.33 -4.36 30.91
N SER A 711 13.95 -4.72 32.05
CA SER A 711 13.18 -5.01 33.26
C SER A 711 12.54 -3.74 33.83
N GLY A 712 11.28 -3.83 34.25
CA GLY A 712 10.61 -2.69 34.88
C GLY A 712 9.12 -2.76 34.85
N GLU A 713 8.47 -1.67 35.27
CA GLU A 713 7.03 -1.51 35.24
C GLU A 713 6.59 -0.84 33.93
N TYR A 714 5.79 -1.60 33.17
CA TYR A 714 5.20 -1.14 31.91
C TYR A 714 3.74 -0.77 32.16
N GLN A 715 3.29 0.34 31.58
CA GLN A 715 1.88 0.72 31.60
C GLN A 715 1.21 0.18 30.32
N VAL A 716 0.15 -0.58 30.49
CA VAL A 716 -0.71 -1.08 29.41
C VAL A 716 -2.02 -0.31 29.46
N THR A 717 -2.42 0.28 28.35
CA THR A 717 -3.59 1.14 28.25
C THR A 717 -4.49 0.66 27.11
N VAL A 718 -5.76 0.42 27.38
CA VAL A 718 -6.78 0.29 26.33
C VAL A 718 -7.35 1.68 26.04
N ALA A 719 -7.44 2.03 24.77
CA ALA A 719 -7.80 3.38 24.33
C ALA A 719 -8.70 3.35 23.09
N LYS A 720 -9.40 4.46 22.83
CA LYS A 720 -10.14 4.72 21.59
C LYS A 720 -9.30 5.39 20.52
N SER A 721 -8.23 6.04 20.93
CA SER A 721 -7.21 6.65 20.06
C SER A 721 -5.92 6.85 20.85
N ALA A 722 -4.84 7.26 20.21
CA ALA A 722 -3.58 7.57 20.87
C ALA A 722 -3.69 8.61 21.99
N LEU A 723 -4.72 9.47 21.95
CA LEU A 723 -4.94 10.52 22.95
C LEU A 723 -6.22 10.33 23.81
N ASP A 724 -6.94 9.20 23.67
CA ASP A 724 -8.16 8.92 24.44
C ASP A 724 -8.06 7.59 25.21
N PRO A 725 -7.27 7.57 26.32
CA PRO A 725 -7.14 6.39 27.17
C PRO A 725 -8.45 6.12 27.93
N GLN A 726 -8.86 4.84 27.99
CA GLN A 726 -10.06 4.41 28.70
C GLN A 726 -9.73 3.74 30.04
N ALA A 727 -8.74 2.86 30.05
CA ALA A 727 -8.26 2.19 31.27
C ALA A 727 -6.78 1.89 31.15
N SER A 728 -6.08 1.85 32.28
CA SER A 728 -4.66 1.52 32.34
C SER A 728 -4.36 0.59 33.49
N VAL A 729 -3.41 -0.34 33.28
CA VAL A 729 -2.84 -1.22 34.33
C VAL A 729 -1.33 -1.25 34.19
N THR A 730 -0.66 -1.50 35.31
CA THR A 730 0.78 -1.71 35.34
C THR A 730 1.11 -3.19 35.35
N VAL A 731 2.08 -3.61 34.57
CA VAL A 731 2.62 -4.97 34.55
C VAL A 731 4.13 -4.93 34.65
N LYS A 732 4.71 -5.78 35.49
CA LYS A 732 6.16 -5.89 35.64
C LYS A 732 6.71 -6.88 34.63
N LEU A 733 7.60 -6.45 33.76
CA LEU A 733 8.31 -7.30 32.81
C LEU A 733 9.73 -7.58 33.30
N PRO A 734 10.24 -8.81 33.18
CA PRO A 734 11.65 -9.12 33.40
C PRO A 734 12.51 -8.63 32.22
N ALA A 735 13.80 -8.49 32.42
CA ALA A 735 14.72 -8.33 31.30
C ALA A 735 14.66 -9.56 30.40
N THR A 736 14.38 -9.35 29.13
CA THR A 736 14.22 -10.43 28.15
C THR A 736 14.93 -10.05 26.85
N THR A 737 15.62 -11.00 26.25
CA THR A 737 16.22 -10.83 24.93
C THR A 737 15.53 -11.83 23.99
N VAL A 738 15.07 -11.35 22.85
CA VAL A 738 14.52 -12.15 21.78
C VAL A 738 15.36 -11.99 20.51
N ASP A 739 15.33 -12.96 19.64
CA ASP A 739 16.08 -12.94 18.39
C ASP A 739 15.57 -11.85 17.44
N VAL A 740 16.20 -11.72 16.28
CA VAL A 740 15.85 -10.72 15.26
C VAL A 740 14.41 -10.86 14.74
N ASN A 741 13.80 -12.04 14.88
CA ASN A 741 12.41 -12.33 14.49
C ASN A 741 11.42 -12.27 15.68
N GLY A 742 11.86 -11.79 16.85
CA GLY A 742 10.99 -11.64 18.02
C GLY A 742 10.70 -12.95 18.78
N LYS A 743 11.55 -13.99 18.60
CA LYS A 743 11.37 -15.32 19.20
C LYS A 743 12.30 -15.56 20.39
#